data_ee4b3611410a189590103ae5be493b18
#
_entry.id   ee4b3611410a189590103ae5be493b18
#
_cell.length_a   1.000
_cell.length_b   1.000
_cell.length_c   1.000
_cell.angle_alpha   90.00
_cell.angle_beta   90.00
_cell.angle_gamma   90.00
#
_symmetry.space_group_name_H-M   'P 1'
#
loop_
_entity.id
_entity.type
_entity.pdbx_description
1 polymer ?
#
loop_
_entity_poly.entity_id
_entity_poly.type
_entity_poly.pdbx_seq_one_letter_code
_entity_poly.pdbx_strand_id
1 'polypeptide(L)'
;MLKRYKNKKVDGDWLNTNFPCMMACPAHTNAGRYVGLIAEGRFEEAYRIARDPNPLASICGRVCAHPCETACRRGEIDRPISIRALKRFLTEQFGPESKHPIPVNEGRVQMKLPFKVAVVGGGPVGLSAAHDLALMGYAVTIFEAAPVAGGMLYLGIPEYRLPRDVVEAQVREILETGDITLKLNHAAGRDFTVSDLRRQGFDAVLIAVGAHRSRDLSIPGVDLDGVHKGIDFLLNVNLGYKFTIGKKVIVIGGGNVAMDVARSAAREVVKQHAGGVQDLEPSDENVSAVATKEMVDISLSALRMGAREVNLVCLEPRDQMPAALEEIEEAEEEGITMHPGLGPKRIVGKDGKVVALETLKTKWVFDQNKRFNPAFFEGSESQIECDTIIMAIGQAPRLDFLTPEDGVELSPRGLIAVNPQTLMTSAAGIFAGGDCVFGPRLIIDSVGDGKRASVGIDEYLRKCKHPEPIIEVEVLKRHSMPLDYLDIDRQPVPMLPLERRTGVTEVEVGYDAREAIAEAQRCLHCWVNTIFEGTPEDGSMCILCGGCVDVCPEKCLELVSLDRIEFEPQTVQHIRDNQECFGVEFDEVVADELGIVAGSAMLKDETRCIRCGLCAMRCPVGTITMESYNLIPAEPTGLISVEAIGPGLQSK
;
A
#
# COMPACT_ATOMS: atom_id res chain seq x y z
N MET A 1 16.79 -26.97 32.67
CA MET A 1 17.38 -27.09 31.32
C MET A 1 18.07 -25.78 31.00
N LEU A 2 19.34 -25.82 30.58
CA LEU A 2 20.02 -24.63 30.07
C LEU A 2 19.35 -24.18 28.75
N LYS A 3 19.15 -22.86 28.58
CA LYS A 3 18.57 -22.30 27.38
C LYS A 3 19.50 -22.62 26.20
N ARG A 4 18.95 -23.22 25.13
CA ARG A 4 19.64 -23.44 23.86
C ARG A 4 19.23 -22.38 22.87
N TYR A 5 20.16 -21.96 22.02
CA TYR A 5 19.98 -20.93 21.01
C TYR A 5 20.13 -21.55 19.63
N LYS A 6 19.36 -21.05 18.67
CA LYS A 6 19.46 -21.46 17.26
C LYS A 6 19.93 -20.28 16.42
N ASN A 7 20.97 -20.48 15.64
CA ASN A 7 21.41 -19.47 14.67
C ASN A 7 20.45 -19.41 13.47
N LYS A 8 20.22 -18.22 12.95
CA LYS A 8 19.39 -17.98 11.75
C LYS A 8 20.24 -17.32 10.67
N LYS A 9 20.02 -17.73 9.42
CA LYS A 9 20.60 -17.05 8.25
C LYS A 9 19.93 -15.70 8.02
N VAL A 10 20.66 -14.82 7.35
CA VAL A 10 20.10 -13.61 6.75
C VAL A 10 19.41 -14.00 5.45
N ASP A 11 18.13 -14.22 5.52
CA ASP A 11 17.23 -14.61 4.42
C ASP A 11 15.95 -13.76 4.42
N GLY A 12 14.97 -14.10 3.61
CA GLY A 12 13.70 -13.39 3.54
C GLY A 12 12.96 -13.36 4.89
N ASP A 13 13.00 -14.44 5.67
CA ASP A 13 12.38 -14.50 7.00
C ASP A 13 13.11 -13.60 8.00
N TRP A 14 14.43 -13.55 7.91
CA TRP A 14 15.23 -12.63 8.70
C TRP A 14 14.91 -11.17 8.37
N LEU A 15 14.78 -10.84 7.07
CA LEU A 15 14.37 -9.50 6.62
C LEU A 15 12.97 -9.15 7.11
N ASN A 16 11.99 -10.06 7.01
CA ASN A 16 10.63 -9.87 7.52
C ASN A 16 10.62 -9.48 9.00
N THR A 17 11.49 -10.09 9.79
CA THR A 17 11.61 -9.82 11.22
C THR A 17 12.32 -8.51 11.51
N ASN A 18 13.37 -8.19 10.76
CA ASN A 18 14.29 -7.10 11.09
C ASN A 18 14.01 -5.79 10.34
N PHE A 19 13.34 -5.86 9.16
CA PHE A 19 12.93 -4.70 8.35
C PHE A 19 11.43 -4.67 8.10
N PRO A 20 10.59 -4.73 9.15
CA PRO A 20 9.18 -5.01 8.99
C PRO A 20 8.44 -3.95 8.15
N CYS A 21 8.80 -2.67 8.25
CA CYS A 21 8.14 -1.62 7.46
C CYS A 21 8.44 -1.72 5.95
N MET A 22 9.63 -2.16 5.54
CA MET A 22 9.98 -2.40 4.14
C MET A 22 9.29 -3.67 3.62
N MET A 23 9.35 -4.75 4.38
CA MET A 23 8.81 -6.05 3.98
C MET A 23 7.28 -6.10 3.97
N ALA A 24 6.63 -5.35 4.85
CA ALA A 24 5.17 -5.21 4.84
C ALA A 24 4.65 -4.35 3.67
N CYS A 25 5.52 -3.60 3.00
CA CYS A 25 5.14 -2.81 1.85
C CYS A 25 5.20 -3.66 0.57
N PRO A 26 4.09 -3.91 -0.15
CA PRO A 26 4.10 -4.69 -1.39
C PRO A 26 4.98 -4.10 -2.51
N ALA A 27 5.34 -2.81 -2.43
CA ALA A 27 6.31 -2.17 -3.32
C ALA A 27 7.75 -2.22 -2.77
N HIS A 28 7.97 -2.84 -1.60
CA HIS A 28 9.27 -2.92 -0.92
C HIS A 28 9.99 -1.58 -0.75
N THR A 29 9.22 -0.50 -0.50
CA THR A 29 9.81 0.82 -0.24
C THR A 29 10.59 0.78 1.07
N ASN A 30 11.88 1.15 1.04
CA ASN A 30 12.70 1.21 2.25
C ASN A 30 12.29 2.41 3.13
N ALA A 31 11.19 2.22 3.86
CA ALA A 31 10.58 3.27 4.66
C ALA A 31 11.51 3.74 5.78
N GLY A 32 12.19 2.82 6.45
CA GLY A 32 13.13 3.18 7.51
C GLY A 32 14.25 4.10 7.03
N ARG A 33 14.80 3.84 5.82
CA ARG A 33 15.90 4.66 5.27
C ARG A 33 15.45 6.09 4.95
N TYR A 34 14.31 6.26 4.25
CA TYR A 34 13.87 7.64 3.96
C TYR A 34 13.41 8.37 5.22
N VAL A 35 12.83 7.70 6.21
CA VAL A 35 12.52 8.30 7.52
C VAL A 35 13.80 8.75 8.22
N GLY A 36 14.86 7.92 8.25
CA GLY A 36 16.15 8.33 8.80
C GLY A 36 16.73 9.56 8.12
N LEU A 37 16.64 9.65 6.79
CA LEU A 37 17.11 10.83 6.03
C LEU A 37 16.27 12.09 6.31
N ILE A 38 14.96 11.94 6.58
CA ILE A 38 14.13 13.08 7.04
C ILE A 38 14.62 13.58 8.39
N ALA A 39 14.94 12.68 9.33
CA ALA A 39 15.48 13.05 10.64
C ALA A 39 16.81 13.82 10.53
N GLU A 40 17.60 13.57 9.48
CA GLU A 40 18.85 14.27 9.17
C GLU A 40 18.63 15.57 8.37
N GLY A 41 17.41 15.89 7.93
CA GLY A 41 17.10 17.04 7.06
C GLY A 41 17.49 16.84 5.59
N ARG A 42 17.79 15.63 5.16
CA ARG A 42 18.20 15.25 3.78
C ARG A 42 16.98 14.88 2.93
N PHE A 43 16.08 15.83 2.73
CA PHE A 43 14.75 15.58 2.19
C PHE A 43 14.73 15.11 0.73
N GLU A 44 15.60 15.67 -0.14
CA GLU A 44 15.68 15.25 -1.54
C GLU A 44 16.10 13.79 -1.67
N GLU A 45 17.12 13.37 -0.92
CA GLU A 45 17.59 11.98 -0.93
C GLU A 45 16.50 11.04 -0.35
N ALA A 46 15.81 11.47 0.71
CA ALA A 46 14.68 10.75 1.25
C ALA A 46 13.56 10.57 0.22
N TYR A 47 13.24 11.63 -0.55
CA TYR A 47 12.24 11.56 -1.61
C TYR A 47 12.62 10.52 -2.69
N ARG A 48 13.86 10.51 -3.16
CA ARG A 48 14.33 9.55 -4.16
C ARG A 48 14.10 8.11 -3.71
N ILE A 49 14.41 7.79 -2.46
CA ILE A 49 14.18 6.45 -1.87
C ILE A 49 12.69 6.14 -1.72
N ALA A 50 11.89 7.12 -1.31
CA ALA A 50 10.45 6.94 -1.13
C ALA A 50 9.73 6.73 -2.46
N ARG A 51 10.22 7.35 -3.55
CA ARG A 51 9.62 7.35 -4.89
C ARG A 51 10.11 6.20 -5.75
N ASP A 52 11.38 5.83 -5.66
CA ASP A 52 12.02 4.88 -6.59
C ASP A 52 11.21 3.58 -6.83
N PRO A 53 10.84 2.80 -5.80
CA PRO A 53 10.12 1.56 -6.04
C PRO A 53 8.60 1.74 -6.21
N ASN A 54 8.06 2.95 -5.96
CA ASN A 54 6.62 3.21 -5.94
C ASN A 54 6.24 4.36 -6.90
N PRO A 55 5.80 4.06 -8.13
CA PRO A 55 5.41 5.08 -9.09
C PRO A 55 4.18 5.91 -8.66
N LEU A 56 3.46 5.51 -7.64
CA LEU A 56 2.30 6.22 -7.07
C LEU A 56 2.60 6.80 -5.68
N ALA A 57 3.82 7.31 -5.46
CA ALA A 57 4.28 7.75 -4.15
C ALA A 57 3.46 8.92 -3.58
N SER A 58 3.09 9.92 -4.38
CA SER A 58 2.28 11.07 -3.96
C SER A 58 0.88 10.65 -3.52
N ILE A 59 0.26 9.77 -4.29
CA ILE A 59 -1.05 9.18 -3.98
C ILE A 59 -0.96 8.34 -2.70
N CYS A 60 0.05 7.47 -2.60
CA CYS A 60 0.26 6.64 -1.41
C CYS A 60 0.56 7.47 -0.15
N GLY A 61 1.21 8.62 -0.28
CA GLY A 61 1.42 9.56 0.82
C GLY A 61 0.11 10.07 1.44
N ARG A 62 -0.97 10.10 0.66
CA ARG A 62 -2.29 10.58 1.10
C ARG A 62 -3.25 9.48 1.53
N VAL A 63 -3.37 8.40 0.75
CA VAL A 63 -4.47 7.44 0.89
C VAL A 63 -4.05 5.97 1.02
N CYS A 64 -2.76 5.68 1.22
CA CYS A 64 -2.31 4.33 1.51
C CYS A 64 -2.81 3.89 2.91
N ALA A 65 -3.33 2.68 3.02
CA ALA A 65 -3.68 2.08 4.32
C ALA A 65 -2.46 1.60 5.14
N HIS A 66 -1.29 2.08 4.82
CA HIS A 66 0.01 2.02 5.51
C HIS A 66 0.35 0.71 6.26
N PRO A 67 0.40 -0.46 5.59
CA PRO A 67 0.79 -1.71 6.25
C PRO A 67 2.19 -1.63 6.88
N CYS A 68 3.05 -0.72 6.41
CA CYS A 68 4.34 -0.42 6.98
C CYS A 68 4.25 0.17 8.40
N GLU A 69 3.21 0.95 8.72
CA GLU A 69 2.96 1.48 10.07
C GLU A 69 2.43 0.37 10.98
N THR A 70 1.51 -0.45 10.49
CA THR A 70 0.99 -1.62 11.23
C THR A 70 2.11 -2.58 11.65
N ALA A 71 3.12 -2.75 10.79
CA ALA A 71 4.28 -3.59 11.08
C ALA A 71 5.42 -2.86 11.82
N CYS A 72 5.29 -1.58 12.10
CA CYS A 72 6.35 -0.76 12.69
C CYS A 72 6.63 -1.17 14.13
N ARG A 73 7.87 -1.57 14.44
CA ARG A 73 8.31 -1.98 15.79
C ARG A 73 8.17 -0.87 16.84
N ARG A 74 8.16 0.41 16.44
CA ARG A 74 7.90 1.52 17.36
C ARG A 74 6.51 1.39 18.00
N GLY A 75 5.54 0.76 17.31
CA GLY A 75 4.21 0.48 17.83
C GLY A 75 4.18 -0.45 19.05
N GLU A 76 5.26 -1.22 19.30
CA GLU A 76 5.41 -2.04 20.51
C GLU A 76 5.83 -1.22 21.75
N ILE A 77 6.36 -0.01 21.52
CA ILE A 77 6.83 0.89 22.58
C ILE A 77 5.72 1.89 22.94
N ASP A 78 5.22 2.62 21.94
CA ASP A 78 4.18 3.64 22.11
C ASP A 78 3.19 3.64 20.93
N ARG A 79 3.52 4.31 19.82
CA ARG A 79 2.74 4.36 18.58
C ARG A 79 3.67 4.25 17.38
N PRO A 80 3.22 3.61 16.27
CA PRO A 80 4.00 3.54 15.04
C PRO A 80 4.46 4.92 14.56
N ILE A 81 5.54 4.95 13.78
CA ILE A 81 5.94 6.15 13.03
C ILE A 81 4.86 6.45 11.98
N SER A 82 4.51 7.72 11.82
CA SER A 82 3.55 8.20 10.80
C SER A 82 4.19 8.19 9.40
N ILE A 83 4.54 6.98 8.92
CA ILE A 83 5.33 6.75 7.69
C ILE A 83 4.62 7.29 6.45
N ARG A 84 3.28 7.15 6.38
CA ARG A 84 2.45 7.68 5.29
C ARG A 84 2.52 9.20 5.24
N ALA A 85 2.33 9.87 6.37
CA ALA A 85 2.38 11.33 6.44
C ALA A 85 3.80 11.87 6.15
N LEU A 86 4.86 11.18 6.58
CA LEU A 86 6.24 11.52 6.23
C LEU A 86 6.50 11.35 4.72
N LYS A 87 5.93 10.35 4.06
CA LYS A 87 5.98 10.21 2.60
C LYS A 87 5.26 11.37 1.92
N ARG A 88 4.07 11.76 2.40
CA ARG A 88 3.33 12.93 1.91
C ARG A 88 4.17 14.21 2.01
N PHE A 89 4.80 14.46 3.16
CA PHE A 89 5.70 15.59 3.35
C PHE A 89 6.77 15.67 2.26
N LEU A 90 7.39 14.54 1.88
CA LEU A 90 8.39 14.50 0.82
C LEU A 90 7.79 14.79 -0.56
N THR A 91 6.64 14.18 -0.87
CA THR A 91 6.04 14.33 -2.20
C THR A 91 5.45 15.73 -2.42
N GLU A 92 4.96 16.39 -1.39
CA GLU A 92 4.53 17.80 -1.46
C GLU A 92 5.68 18.77 -1.78
N GLN A 93 6.91 18.41 -1.45
CA GLN A 93 8.09 19.23 -1.77
C GLN A 93 8.72 18.90 -3.11
N PHE A 94 8.78 17.62 -3.48
CA PHE A 94 9.58 17.11 -4.60
C PHE A 94 8.80 16.25 -5.59
N GLY A 95 7.56 15.89 -5.29
CA GLY A 95 6.69 15.09 -6.15
C GLY A 95 6.21 15.84 -7.38
N PRO A 96 5.56 15.14 -8.32
CA PRO A 96 5.10 15.74 -9.58
C PRO A 96 4.05 16.85 -9.39
N GLU A 97 3.34 16.86 -8.27
CA GLU A 97 2.38 17.91 -7.89
C GLU A 97 3.04 19.13 -7.24
N SER A 98 4.31 19.03 -6.90
CA SER A 98 5.03 20.09 -6.18
C SER A 98 5.43 21.26 -7.09
N LYS A 99 5.85 22.37 -6.47
CA LYS A 99 6.41 23.52 -7.19
C LYS A 99 7.82 23.24 -7.74
N HIS A 100 8.51 22.24 -7.21
CA HIS A 100 9.89 21.90 -7.56
C HIS A 100 10.03 20.38 -7.75
N PRO A 101 9.36 19.79 -8.76
CA PRO A 101 9.38 18.35 -8.96
C PRO A 101 10.80 17.87 -9.33
N ILE A 102 11.19 16.74 -8.74
CA ILE A 102 12.47 16.10 -9.05
C ILE A 102 12.20 14.90 -9.96
N PRO A 103 12.78 14.87 -11.18
CA PRO A 103 12.65 13.72 -12.07
C PRO A 103 13.46 12.53 -11.52
N VAL A 104 12.77 11.47 -11.13
CA VAL A 104 13.41 10.25 -10.59
C VAL A 104 13.77 9.27 -11.71
N ASN A 105 13.07 9.30 -12.82
CA ASN A 105 13.20 8.33 -13.91
C ASN A 105 14.18 8.78 -15.02
N GLU A 106 14.71 9.99 -14.94
CA GLU A 106 15.62 10.53 -15.96
C GLU A 106 16.90 9.66 -16.09
N GLY A 107 17.18 9.23 -17.32
CA GLY A 107 18.34 8.37 -17.63
C GLY A 107 18.19 6.90 -17.21
N ARG A 108 17.04 6.48 -16.66
CA ARG A 108 16.80 5.11 -16.19
C ARG A 108 16.17 4.18 -17.24
N VAL A 109 15.60 4.74 -18.30
CA VAL A 109 14.96 3.94 -19.36
C VAL A 109 16.01 3.13 -20.10
N GLN A 110 15.84 1.81 -20.13
CA GLN A 110 16.73 0.89 -20.83
C GLN A 110 16.57 1.01 -22.36
N MET A 111 17.47 0.36 -23.09
CA MET A 111 17.39 0.30 -24.55
C MET A 111 16.04 -0.24 -25.03
N LYS A 112 15.46 0.41 -26.04
CA LYS A 112 14.15 0.05 -26.59
C LYS A 112 14.12 -1.41 -27.06
N LEU A 113 13.13 -2.14 -26.57
CA LEU A 113 12.84 -3.53 -26.95
C LEU A 113 11.86 -3.59 -28.15
N PRO A 114 11.90 -4.65 -28.98
CA PRO A 114 11.02 -4.78 -30.14
C PRO A 114 9.58 -5.20 -29.81
N PHE A 115 9.24 -5.33 -28.52
CA PHE A 115 7.95 -5.84 -28.05
C PHE A 115 6.98 -4.73 -27.69
N LYS A 116 5.69 -5.00 -27.90
CA LYS A 116 4.58 -4.12 -27.55
C LYS A 116 3.69 -4.79 -26.51
N VAL A 117 3.35 -4.06 -25.46
CA VAL A 117 2.49 -4.55 -24.38
C VAL A 117 1.21 -3.71 -24.32
N ALA A 118 0.04 -4.38 -24.33
CA ALA A 118 -1.23 -3.75 -24.09
C ALA A 118 -1.60 -3.87 -22.60
N VAL A 119 -2.03 -2.78 -21.99
CA VAL A 119 -2.54 -2.72 -20.62
C VAL A 119 -4.01 -2.31 -20.68
N VAL A 120 -4.91 -3.17 -20.21
CA VAL A 120 -6.35 -2.93 -20.18
C VAL A 120 -6.76 -2.47 -18.80
N GLY A 121 -6.93 -1.16 -18.64
CA GLY A 121 -7.23 -0.46 -17.40
C GLY A 121 -6.10 0.46 -16.94
N GLY A 122 -6.40 1.75 -16.78
CA GLY A 122 -5.49 2.81 -16.34
C GLY A 122 -5.54 3.08 -14.83
N GLY A 123 -5.87 2.05 -14.02
CA GLY A 123 -5.83 2.10 -12.55
C GLY A 123 -4.44 1.83 -11.98
N PRO A 124 -4.32 1.67 -10.63
CA PRO A 124 -3.02 1.50 -9.97
C PRO A 124 -2.14 0.37 -10.52
N VAL A 125 -2.73 -0.79 -10.85
CA VAL A 125 -2.01 -1.93 -11.44
C VAL A 125 -1.47 -1.57 -12.82
N GLY A 126 -2.35 -1.05 -13.69
CA GLY A 126 -1.97 -0.73 -15.07
C GLY A 126 -0.92 0.38 -15.15
N LEU A 127 -1.07 1.43 -14.35
CA LEU A 127 -0.10 2.54 -14.27
C LEU A 127 1.25 2.06 -13.72
N SER A 128 1.25 1.25 -12.65
CA SER A 128 2.49 0.72 -12.06
C SER A 128 3.21 -0.23 -13.02
N ALA A 129 2.48 -1.13 -13.69
CA ALA A 129 3.06 -2.03 -14.69
C ALA A 129 3.59 -1.26 -15.90
N ALA A 130 2.84 -0.29 -16.41
CA ALA A 130 3.27 0.53 -17.55
C ALA A 130 4.56 1.31 -17.25
N HIS A 131 4.67 1.87 -16.05
CA HIS A 131 5.88 2.54 -15.58
C HIS A 131 7.10 1.60 -15.62
N ASP A 132 7.01 0.43 -14.97
CA ASP A 132 8.14 -0.49 -14.87
C ASP A 132 8.50 -1.11 -16.23
N LEU A 133 7.50 -1.46 -17.06
CA LEU A 133 7.73 -1.95 -18.42
C LEU A 133 8.40 -0.88 -19.31
N ALA A 134 7.99 0.37 -19.18
CA ALA A 134 8.63 1.46 -19.92
C ALA A 134 10.09 1.68 -19.49
N LEU A 135 10.40 1.57 -18.18
CA LEU A 135 11.77 1.57 -17.69
C LEU A 135 12.61 0.42 -18.28
N MET A 136 12.00 -0.76 -18.48
CA MET A 136 12.65 -1.91 -19.12
C MET A 136 12.79 -1.77 -20.64
N GLY A 137 12.25 -0.70 -21.26
CA GLY A 137 12.37 -0.42 -22.70
C GLY A 137 11.21 -0.93 -23.57
N TYR A 138 10.10 -1.38 -22.98
CA TYR A 138 8.90 -1.81 -23.73
C TYR A 138 8.09 -0.62 -24.24
N ALA A 139 7.44 -0.82 -25.42
CA ALA A 139 6.40 0.08 -25.87
C ALA A 139 5.05 -0.34 -25.25
N VAL A 140 4.45 0.51 -24.44
CA VAL A 140 3.23 0.21 -23.68
C VAL A 140 2.06 1.04 -24.18
N THR A 141 0.90 0.41 -24.40
CA THR A 141 -0.36 1.12 -24.67
C THR A 141 -1.37 0.79 -23.58
N ILE A 142 -1.82 1.81 -22.85
CA ILE A 142 -2.87 1.71 -21.84
C ILE A 142 -4.21 2.04 -22.49
N PHE A 143 -5.18 1.14 -22.36
CA PHE A 143 -6.57 1.31 -22.78
C PHE A 143 -7.44 1.53 -21.54
N GLU A 144 -8.00 2.72 -21.38
CA GLU A 144 -8.84 3.10 -20.26
C GLU A 144 -10.26 3.37 -20.72
N ALA A 145 -11.23 2.75 -20.05
CA ALA A 145 -12.65 2.87 -20.38
C ALA A 145 -13.24 4.23 -20.02
N ALA A 146 -12.71 4.87 -18.98
CA ALA A 146 -13.14 6.18 -18.49
C ALA A 146 -12.51 7.32 -19.30
N PRO A 147 -13.06 8.54 -19.19
CA PRO A 147 -12.46 9.74 -19.77
C PRO A 147 -11.22 10.24 -19.03
N VAL A 148 -10.88 9.62 -17.91
CA VAL A 148 -9.73 9.95 -17.05
C VAL A 148 -8.98 8.68 -16.64
N ALA A 149 -7.66 8.78 -16.45
CA ALA A 149 -6.85 7.70 -15.89
C ALA A 149 -6.77 7.81 -14.36
N GLY A 150 -6.36 6.72 -13.71
CA GLY A 150 -6.27 6.59 -12.27
C GLY A 150 -7.22 5.53 -11.70
N GLY A 151 -8.22 5.08 -12.47
CA GLY A 151 -9.22 4.11 -12.01
C GLY A 151 -9.89 4.57 -10.72
N MET A 152 -9.97 3.69 -9.71
CA MET A 152 -10.62 4.02 -8.44
C MET A 152 -9.89 5.11 -7.62
N LEU A 153 -8.65 5.46 -7.93
CA LEU A 153 -7.98 6.62 -7.34
C LEU A 153 -8.67 7.94 -7.72
N TYR A 154 -9.12 8.03 -8.97
CA TYR A 154 -9.84 9.20 -9.48
C TYR A 154 -11.35 9.05 -9.29
N LEU A 155 -11.91 7.89 -9.61
CA LEU A 155 -13.35 7.67 -9.70
C LEU A 155 -14.00 7.29 -8.35
N GLY A 156 -13.26 6.67 -7.44
CA GLY A 156 -13.79 6.11 -6.19
C GLY A 156 -13.41 6.90 -4.94
N ILE A 157 -12.17 7.35 -4.83
CA ILE A 157 -11.70 8.09 -3.66
C ILE A 157 -12.19 9.55 -3.75
N PRO A 158 -12.83 10.09 -2.71
CA PRO A 158 -13.29 11.47 -2.71
C PRO A 158 -12.14 12.48 -2.82
N GLU A 159 -12.38 13.61 -3.46
CA GLU A 159 -11.39 14.64 -3.71
C GLU A 159 -10.83 15.27 -2.43
N TYR A 160 -11.63 15.37 -1.38
CA TYR A 160 -11.19 15.89 -0.07
C TYR A 160 -10.15 14.98 0.64
N ARG A 161 -9.96 13.73 0.17
CA ARG A 161 -8.88 12.82 0.60
C ARG A 161 -7.74 12.74 -0.40
N LEU A 162 -8.07 12.81 -1.68
CA LEU A 162 -7.11 12.71 -2.77
C LEU A 162 -7.44 13.74 -3.85
N PRO A 163 -6.81 14.91 -3.82
CA PRO A 163 -7.00 15.97 -4.82
C PRO A 163 -6.73 15.47 -6.25
N ARG A 164 -7.53 15.94 -7.20
CA ARG A 164 -7.48 15.47 -8.59
C ARG A 164 -6.18 15.87 -9.29
N ASP A 165 -5.68 17.06 -8.99
CA ASP A 165 -4.40 17.56 -9.50
C ASP A 165 -3.21 16.66 -9.12
N VAL A 166 -3.23 16.07 -7.91
CA VAL A 166 -2.23 15.09 -7.47
C VAL A 166 -2.28 13.82 -8.30
N VAL A 167 -3.49 13.29 -8.56
CA VAL A 167 -3.66 12.09 -9.39
C VAL A 167 -3.20 12.37 -10.82
N GLU A 168 -3.60 13.50 -11.39
CA GLU A 168 -3.25 13.90 -12.76
C GLU A 168 -1.75 14.15 -12.92
N ALA A 169 -1.12 14.81 -11.95
CA ALA A 169 0.34 15.03 -11.96
C ALA A 169 1.10 13.70 -11.91
N GLN A 170 0.68 12.77 -11.05
CA GLN A 170 1.32 11.46 -10.93
C GLN A 170 1.11 10.60 -12.19
N VAL A 171 -0.10 10.61 -12.78
CA VAL A 171 -0.36 9.93 -14.06
C VAL A 171 0.52 10.51 -15.16
N ARG A 172 0.64 11.84 -15.26
CA ARG A 172 1.49 12.51 -16.24
C ARG A 172 2.95 12.11 -16.10
N GLU A 173 3.49 12.12 -14.89
CA GLU A 173 4.87 11.68 -14.60
C GLU A 173 5.09 10.24 -15.08
N ILE A 174 4.12 9.34 -14.86
CA ILE A 174 4.21 7.95 -15.33
C ILE A 174 4.23 7.89 -16.87
N LEU A 175 3.34 8.64 -17.53
CA LEU A 175 3.27 8.66 -19.00
C LEU A 175 4.54 9.24 -19.65
N GLU A 176 5.26 10.09 -18.95
CA GLU A 176 6.53 10.70 -19.38
C GLU A 176 7.75 9.80 -19.11
N THR A 177 7.59 8.67 -18.41
CA THR A 177 8.72 7.77 -18.06
C THR A 177 9.38 7.14 -19.28
N GLY A 178 8.64 6.84 -20.35
CA GLY A 178 9.17 6.19 -21.55
C GLY A 178 8.14 6.10 -22.68
N ASP A 179 8.16 4.99 -23.45
CA ASP A 179 7.25 4.81 -24.59
C ASP A 179 5.87 4.31 -24.12
N ILE A 180 5.12 5.19 -23.45
CA ILE A 180 3.76 4.90 -22.95
C ILE A 180 2.73 5.72 -23.70
N THR A 181 1.73 5.05 -24.28
CA THR A 181 0.58 5.68 -24.93
C THR A 181 -0.69 5.41 -24.11
N LEU A 182 -1.43 6.45 -23.75
CA LEU A 182 -2.73 6.34 -23.08
C LEU A 182 -3.88 6.57 -24.06
N LYS A 183 -4.83 5.64 -24.11
CA LYS A 183 -6.08 5.73 -24.87
C LYS A 183 -7.27 5.75 -23.93
N LEU A 184 -7.81 6.92 -23.68
CA LEU A 184 -9.03 7.13 -22.88
C LEU A 184 -10.28 6.80 -23.70
N ASN A 185 -11.40 6.53 -23.01
CA ASN A 185 -12.70 6.16 -23.61
C ASN A 185 -12.66 4.91 -24.49
N HIS A 186 -11.72 3.99 -24.22
CA HIS A 186 -11.56 2.74 -24.92
C HIS A 186 -11.83 1.55 -23.97
N ALA A 187 -13.05 1.02 -24.03
CA ALA A 187 -13.53 -0.04 -23.17
C ALA A 187 -13.42 -1.42 -23.82
N ALA A 188 -12.82 -2.38 -23.13
CA ALA A 188 -12.85 -3.78 -23.53
C ALA A 188 -14.30 -4.29 -23.61
N GLY A 189 -14.61 -5.07 -24.64
CA GLY A 189 -15.95 -5.58 -24.93
C GLY A 189 -16.86 -4.61 -25.69
N ARG A 190 -16.56 -3.30 -25.70
CA ARG A 190 -17.27 -2.30 -26.50
C ARG A 190 -16.46 -1.89 -27.74
N ASP A 191 -15.22 -1.51 -27.54
CA ASP A 191 -14.37 -0.92 -28.59
C ASP A 191 -13.33 -1.91 -29.13
N PHE A 192 -12.97 -2.93 -28.35
CA PHE A 192 -12.05 -3.99 -28.72
C PHE A 192 -12.24 -5.23 -27.82
N THR A 193 -11.73 -6.37 -28.27
CA THR A 193 -11.61 -7.62 -27.49
C THR A 193 -10.13 -7.88 -27.17
N VAL A 194 -9.84 -8.80 -26.23
CA VAL A 194 -8.46 -9.23 -25.94
C VAL A 194 -7.82 -9.85 -27.19
N SER A 195 -8.57 -10.61 -27.95
CA SER A 195 -8.14 -11.21 -29.23
C SER A 195 -7.82 -10.15 -30.29
N ASP A 196 -8.54 -9.00 -30.30
CA ASP A 196 -8.22 -7.87 -31.19
C ASP A 196 -6.85 -7.28 -30.90
N LEU A 197 -6.48 -7.13 -29.63
CA LEU A 197 -5.17 -6.61 -29.24
C LEU A 197 -4.03 -7.49 -29.78
N ARG A 198 -4.19 -8.82 -29.69
CA ARG A 198 -3.23 -9.76 -30.27
C ARG A 198 -3.12 -9.60 -31.79
N ARG A 199 -4.25 -9.46 -32.48
CA ARG A 199 -4.27 -9.23 -33.95
C ARG A 199 -3.64 -7.87 -34.33
N GLN A 200 -3.70 -6.89 -33.46
CA GLN A 200 -3.02 -5.60 -33.64
C GLN A 200 -1.49 -5.65 -33.40
N GLY A 201 -0.96 -6.82 -33.04
CA GLY A 201 0.48 -7.05 -32.87
C GLY A 201 1.01 -6.69 -31.49
N PHE A 202 0.17 -6.75 -30.45
CA PHE A 202 0.65 -6.74 -29.07
C PHE A 202 1.16 -8.14 -28.68
N ASP A 203 2.38 -8.19 -28.15
CA ASP A 203 3.09 -9.43 -27.80
C ASP A 203 2.64 -9.98 -26.44
N ALA A 204 2.16 -9.10 -25.55
CA ALA A 204 1.54 -9.45 -24.28
C ALA A 204 0.38 -8.50 -23.95
N VAL A 205 -0.58 -8.99 -23.15
CA VAL A 205 -1.74 -8.23 -22.67
C VAL A 205 -1.83 -8.36 -21.16
N LEU A 206 -1.91 -7.23 -20.46
CA LEU A 206 -2.19 -7.17 -19.01
C LEU A 206 -3.64 -6.70 -18.78
N ILE A 207 -4.45 -7.52 -18.12
CA ILE A 207 -5.82 -7.19 -17.72
C ILE A 207 -5.78 -6.63 -16.29
N ALA A 208 -6.06 -5.32 -16.17
CA ALA A 208 -5.97 -4.54 -14.93
C ALA A 208 -7.26 -3.73 -14.69
N VAL A 209 -8.42 -4.32 -15.00
CA VAL A 209 -9.73 -3.64 -15.03
C VAL A 209 -10.32 -3.36 -13.64
N GLY A 210 -9.74 -3.88 -12.56
CA GLY A 210 -10.20 -3.65 -11.19
C GLY A 210 -11.58 -4.23 -10.89
N ALA A 211 -12.29 -3.60 -9.92
CA ALA A 211 -13.64 -3.97 -9.48
C ALA A 211 -14.52 -2.71 -9.39
N HIS A 212 -15.31 -2.44 -10.42
CA HIS A 212 -16.13 -1.22 -10.55
C HIS A 212 -17.61 -1.44 -10.33
N ARG A 213 -18.07 -2.68 -10.15
CA ARG A 213 -19.47 -2.99 -9.95
C ARG A 213 -19.76 -3.13 -8.46
N SER A 214 -20.72 -2.34 -7.94
CA SER A 214 -21.24 -2.54 -6.60
C SER A 214 -21.91 -3.91 -6.48
N ARG A 215 -21.75 -4.57 -5.34
CA ARG A 215 -22.50 -5.78 -5.02
C ARG A 215 -23.95 -5.43 -4.71
N ASP A 216 -24.85 -6.33 -5.08
CA ASP A 216 -26.27 -6.18 -4.82
C ASP A 216 -26.64 -6.79 -3.46
N LEU A 217 -27.58 -6.15 -2.74
CA LEU A 217 -28.14 -6.65 -1.51
C LEU A 217 -29.50 -7.29 -1.82
N SER A 218 -29.67 -8.55 -1.45
CA SER A 218 -30.91 -9.30 -1.72
C SER A 218 -31.88 -9.19 -0.53
N ILE A 219 -32.47 -7.99 -0.35
CA ILE A 219 -33.52 -7.74 0.64
C ILE A 219 -34.73 -7.06 -0.01
N PRO A 220 -35.94 -7.17 0.56
CA PRO A 220 -37.11 -6.47 0.04
C PRO A 220 -36.92 -4.96 0.02
N GLY A 221 -37.34 -4.30 -1.06
CA GLY A 221 -37.35 -2.85 -1.20
C GLY A 221 -36.09 -2.23 -1.85
N VAL A 222 -35.14 -3.02 -2.35
CA VAL A 222 -33.94 -2.51 -3.02
C VAL A 222 -34.24 -1.75 -4.33
N ASP A 223 -35.41 -1.97 -4.93
CA ASP A 223 -35.83 -1.32 -6.16
C ASP A 223 -36.65 -0.02 -5.95
N LEU A 224 -36.78 0.42 -4.69
CA LEU A 224 -37.49 1.69 -4.37
C LEU A 224 -36.69 2.90 -4.83
N ASP A 225 -37.42 3.95 -5.21
CA ASP A 225 -36.83 5.27 -5.49
C ASP A 225 -36.17 5.82 -4.21
N GLY A 226 -34.93 6.30 -4.35
CA GLY A 226 -34.06 6.71 -3.24
C GLY A 226 -33.07 5.63 -2.78
N VAL A 227 -33.03 4.44 -3.41
CA VAL A 227 -31.98 3.42 -3.17
C VAL A 227 -30.89 3.53 -4.23
N HIS A 228 -29.64 3.70 -3.78
CA HIS A 228 -28.48 3.92 -4.66
C HIS A 228 -27.34 2.95 -4.34
N LYS A 229 -26.43 2.78 -5.29
CA LYS A 229 -25.20 2.01 -5.13
C LYS A 229 -24.03 2.96 -4.82
N GLY A 230 -23.19 2.58 -3.85
CA GLY A 230 -22.12 3.45 -3.35
C GLY A 230 -21.07 3.81 -4.41
N ILE A 231 -20.70 2.87 -5.27
CA ILE A 231 -19.73 3.14 -6.35
C ILE A 231 -20.34 4.09 -7.39
N ASP A 232 -21.61 3.90 -7.78
CA ASP A 232 -22.27 4.76 -8.75
C ASP A 232 -22.41 6.19 -8.18
N PHE A 233 -22.71 6.31 -6.88
CA PHE A 233 -22.72 7.59 -6.17
C PHE A 233 -21.36 8.28 -6.21
N LEU A 234 -20.28 7.61 -5.75
CA LEU A 234 -18.92 8.18 -5.73
C LEU A 234 -18.44 8.56 -7.12
N LEU A 235 -18.68 7.71 -8.12
CA LEU A 235 -18.29 7.95 -9.49
C LEU A 235 -18.94 9.22 -10.05
N ASN A 236 -20.26 9.40 -9.82
CA ASN A 236 -20.97 10.60 -10.27
C ASN A 236 -20.44 11.86 -9.56
N VAL A 237 -20.29 11.81 -8.23
CA VAL A 237 -19.77 12.93 -7.44
C VAL A 237 -18.35 13.30 -7.90
N ASN A 238 -17.50 12.33 -8.09
CA ASN A 238 -16.09 12.53 -8.46
C ASN A 238 -15.89 13.01 -9.90
N LEU A 239 -16.82 12.69 -10.80
CA LEU A 239 -16.83 13.23 -12.18
C LEU A 239 -17.57 14.57 -12.28
N GLY A 240 -18.04 15.14 -11.17
CA GLY A 240 -18.75 16.40 -11.15
C GLY A 240 -20.20 16.34 -11.65
N TYR A 241 -20.76 15.14 -11.82
CA TYR A 241 -22.17 15.00 -12.20
C TYR A 241 -23.09 15.28 -11.01
N LYS A 242 -24.22 15.91 -11.30
CA LYS A 242 -25.25 16.20 -10.31
C LYS A 242 -25.91 14.91 -9.84
N PHE A 243 -25.81 14.63 -8.53
CA PHE A 243 -26.45 13.49 -7.91
C PHE A 243 -27.41 13.97 -6.83
N THR A 244 -28.68 13.54 -6.88
CA THR A 244 -29.71 14.01 -5.94
C THR A 244 -29.86 13.01 -4.80
N ILE A 245 -29.60 13.45 -3.58
CA ILE A 245 -29.90 12.72 -2.34
C ILE A 245 -30.89 13.49 -1.48
N GLY A 246 -31.57 12.80 -0.59
CA GLY A 246 -32.55 13.40 0.31
C GLY A 246 -31.92 14.01 1.57
N LYS A 247 -32.74 14.14 2.60
CA LYS A 247 -32.36 14.82 3.86
C LYS A 247 -31.84 13.89 4.93
N LYS A 248 -32.32 12.67 4.95
CA LYS A 248 -31.93 11.61 5.90
C LYS A 248 -31.34 10.45 5.11
N VAL A 249 -30.04 10.33 5.14
CA VAL A 249 -29.28 9.33 4.37
C VAL A 249 -28.87 8.19 5.28
N ILE A 250 -29.07 6.97 4.83
CA ILE A 250 -28.46 5.78 5.44
C ILE A 250 -27.46 5.19 4.47
N VAL A 251 -26.21 4.98 4.92
CA VAL A 251 -25.18 4.20 4.22
C VAL A 251 -25.10 2.81 4.84
N ILE A 252 -25.21 1.78 4.00
CA ILE A 252 -25.10 0.37 4.44
C ILE A 252 -23.72 -0.14 4.09
N GLY A 253 -22.89 -0.47 5.09
CA GLY A 253 -21.55 -1.01 4.95
C GLY A 253 -20.60 -0.56 6.05
N GLY A 254 -19.53 -1.33 6.34
CA GLY A 254 -18.56 -1.06 7.41
C GLY A 254 -17.11 -0.86 6.94
N GLY A 255 -16.85 -0.85 5.64
CA GLY A 255 -15.50 -0.67 5.06
C GLY A 255 -15.17 0.78 4.70
N ASN A 256 -13.91 1.06 4.31
CA ASN A 256 -13.44 2.39 3.92
C ASN A 256 -14.32 3.05 2.85
N VAL A 257 -14.82 2.29 1.86
CA VAL A 257 -15.73 2.82 0.83
C VAL A 257 -17.04 3.33 1.44
N ALA A 258 -17.54 2.67 2.50
CA ALA A 258 -18.75 3.14 3.20
C ALA A 258 -18.48 4.45 3.97
N MET A 259 -17.28 4.61 4.56
CA MET A 259 -16.85 5.88 5.17
C MET A 259 -16.79 6.99 4.10
N ASP A 260 -16.15 6.72 2.97
CA ASP A 260 -16.06 7.66 1.85
C ASP A 260 -17.45 8.07 1.31
N VAL A 261 -18.36 7.11 1.17
CA VAL A 261 -19.76 7.37 0.77
C VAL A 261 -20.48 8.23 1.81
N ALA A 262 -20.37 7.90 3.09
CA ALA A 262 -21.07 8.63 4.16
C ALA A 262 -20.55 10.07 4.29
N ARG A 263 -19.25 10.25 4.29
CA ARG A 263 -18.60 11.58 4.35
C ARG A 263 -18.90 12.41 3.10
N SER A 264 -18.92 11.80 1.91
CA SER A 264 -19.32 12.47 0.66
C SER A 264 -20.81 12.85 0.67
N ALA A 265 -21.69 11.98 1.18
CA ALA A 265 -23.11 12.27 1.30
C ALA A 265 -23.37 13.44 2.27
N ALA A 266 -22.65 13.52 3.37
CA ALA A 266 -22.72 14.65 4.30
C ALA A 266 -22.33 15.98 3.61
N ARG A 267 -21.29 15.97 2.78
CA ARG A 267 -20.83 17.16 2.01
C ARG A 267 -21.79 17.55 0.90
N GLU A 268 -22.35 16.61 0.16
CA GLU A 268 -23.34 16.88 -0.90
C GLU A 268 -24.66 17.45 -0.34
N VAL A 269 -25.11 16.99 0.82
CA VAL A 269 -26.27 17.56 1.51
C VAL A 269 -26.04 19.04 1.82
N VAL A 270 -24.84 19.41 2.26
CA VAL A 270 -24.48 20.80 2.50
C VAL A 270 -24.56 21.63 1.21
N LYS A 271 -24.01 21.14 0.08
CA LYS A 271 -24.05 21.81 -1.22
C LYS A 271 -25.49 22.06 -1.72
N GLN A 272 -26.35 21.05 -1.66
CA GLN A 272 -27.75 21.18 -2.13
C GLN A 272 -28.58 22.20 -1.35
N HIS A 273 -28.26 22.46 -0.09
CA HIS A 273 -29.01 23.37 0.77
C HIS A 273 -28.45 24.78 0.81
N ALA A 274 -27.17 24.94 0.44
CA ALA A 274 -26.57 26.26 0.31
C ALA A 274 -27.11 27.09 -0.87
N GLY A 275 -28.02 26.53 -1.68
CA GLY A 275 -28.71 27.28 -2.76
C GLY A 275 -27.77 27.74 -3.85
N GLY A 276 -27.16 26.79 -4.53
CA GLY A 276 -26.74 27.02 -5.90
C GLY A 276 -25.49 27.86 -6.15
N VAL A 277 -24.39 27.20 -6.39
CA VAL A 277 -23.48 27.61 -7.46
C VAL A 277 -23.81 26.70 -8.65
N GLN A 278 -24.95 26.93 -9.31
CA GLN A 278 -25.44 26.02 -10.35
C GLN A 278 -25.18 26.51 -11.78
N ASP A 279 -24.73 27.75 -11.98
CA ASP A 279 -24.67 28.38 -13.32
C ASP A 279 -23.36 29.13 -13.57
N LEU A 280 -22.21 28.71 -13.03
CA LEU A 280 -20.93 29.29 -13.43
C LEU A 280 -20.29 28.41 -14.50
N GLU A 281 -20.37 28.86 -15.75
CA GLU A 281 -19.60 28.33 -16.87
C GLU A 281 -18.09 28.50 -16.59
N PRO A 282 -17.22 27.52 -16.95
CA PRO A 282 -15.79 27.48 -16.58
C PRO A 282 -14.88 28.45 -17.35
N SER A 283 -15.35 29.63 -17.76
CA SER A 283 -14.61 30.47 -18.71
C SER A 283 -14.02 31.80 -18.18
N ASP A 284 -14.05 32.06 -16.87
CA ASP A 284 -13.53 33.34 -16.33
C ASP A 284 -12.47 33.10 -15.23
N GLU A 285 -11.21 33.38 -15.57
CA GLU A 285 -10.04 33.25 -14.65
C GLU A 285 -10.13 34.11 -13.37
N ASN A 286 -11.01 35.12 -13.35
CA ASN A 286 -11.23 35.99 -12.20
C ASN A 286 -12.29 35.48 -11.21
N VAL A 287 -13.03 34.45 -11.54
CA VAL A 287 -14.11 33.89 -10.70
C VAL A 287 -13.58 32.97 -9.59
N SER A 288 -12.40 32.37 -9.79
CA SER A 288 -11.85 31.38 -8.87
C SER A 288 -11.55 31.91 -7.44
N ALA A 289 -11.08 33.15 -7.31
CA ALA A 289 -10.70 33.72 -6.00
C ALA A 289 -11.92 34.28 -5.22
N VAL A 290 -12.96 34.77 -5.92
CA VAL A 290 -14.18 35.30 -5.30
C VAL A 290 -15.12 34.13 -4.93
N ALA A 291 -15.25 33.12 -5.81
CA ALA A 291 -16.09 31.95 -5.58
C ALA A 291 -15.65 31.15 -4.34
N THR A 292 -14.34 31.08 -4.05
CA THR A 292 -13.81 30.36 -2.86
C THR A 292 -14.26 31.03 -1.57
N LYS A 293 -14.31 32.35 -1.51
CA LYS A 293 -14.69 33.06 -0.29
C LYS A 293 -16.21 33.04 -0.03
N GLU A 294 -17.01 33.18 -1.08
CA GLU A 294 -18.47 33.09 -0.99
C GLU A 294 -18.94 31.63 -0.74
N MET A 295 -18.27 30.62 -1.32
CA MET A 295 -18.55 29.21 -1.02
C MET A 295 -18.29 28.85 0.43
N VAL A 296 -17.24 29.39 1.05
CA VAL A 296 -16.92 29.16 2.48
C VAL A 296 -18.01 29.79 3.36
N ASP A 297 -18.46 31.00 3.06
CA ASP A 297 -19.49 31.68 3.83
C ASP A 297 -20.88 31.04 3.67
N ILE A 298 -21.20 30.54 2.48
CA ILE A 298 -22.47 29.83 2.19
C ILE A 298 -22.46 28.45 2.86
N SER A 299 -21.34 27.73 2.81
CA SER A 299 -21.19 26.40 3.43
C SER A 299 -21.27 26.48 4.96
N LEU A 300 -20.64 27.49 5.58
CA LEU A 300 -20.72 27.75 7.01
C LEU A 300 -22.15 28.15 7.44
N SER A 301 -22.86 28.91 6.60
CA SER A 301 -24.26 29.27 6.85
C SER A 301 -25.18 28.07 6.75
N ALA A 302 -24.94 27.15 5.80
CA ALA A 302 -25.70 25.91 5.64
C ALA A 302 -25.50 24.93 6.80
N LEU A 303 -24.26 24.77 7.29
CA LEU A 303 -23.95 24.00 8.49
C LEU A 303 -24.66 24.53 9.74
N ARG A 304 -24.81 25.85 9.84
CA ARG A 304 -25.55 26.51 10.94
C ARG A 304 -27.07 26.39 10.83
N MET A 305 -27.61 26.12 9.64
CA MET A 305 -29.04 26.02 9.36
C MET A 305 -29.62 24.61 9.40
N GLY A 306 -28.89 23.66 9.95
CA GLY A 306 -29.37 22.30 10.18
C GLY A 306 -28.80 21.30 9.19
N ALA A 307 -27.54 21.02 9.40
CA ALA A 307 -26.88 19.87 8.80
C ALA A 307 -27.70 18.60 9.01
N ARG A 308 -27.83 17.79 7.98
CA ARG A 308 -28.76 16.72 7.92
C ARG A 308 -28.15 15.41 8.33
N GLU A 309 -29.01 14.54 8.69
CA GLU A 309 -28.72 13.29 9.32
C GLU A 309 -28.13 12.31 8.31
N VAL A 310 -26.88 11.92 8.51
CA VAL A 310 -26.24 10.80 7.80
C VAL A 310 -25.97 9.69 8.81
N ASN A 311 -26.55 8.53 8.57
CA ASN A 311 -26.41 7.34 9.41
C ASN A 311 -25.62 6.28 8.64
N LEU A 312 -24.73 5.55 9.33
CA LEU A 312 -24.01 4.42 8.78
C LEU A 312 -24.39 3.15 9.53
N VAL A 313 -24.88 2.15 8.81
CA VAL A 313 -25.32 0.86 9.37
C VAL A 313 -24.39 -0.23 8.89
N CYS A 314 -23.81 -1.02 9.81
CA CYS A 314 -22.94 -2.14 9.47
C CYS A 314 -23.17 -3.36 10.36
N LEU A 315 -22.83 -4.54 9.82
CA LEU A 315 -23.00 -5.84 10.49
C LEU A 315 -22.06 -6.01 11.67
N GLU A 316 -20.83 -5.50 11.52
CA GLU A 316 -19.75 -5.66 12.47
C GLU A 316 -19.96 -4.79 13.71
N PRO A 317 -19.58 -5.23 14.91
CA PRO A 317 -19.39 -4.34 16.04
C PRO A 317 -18.27 -3.33 15.76
N ARG A 318 -18.27 -2.20 16.48
CA ARG A 318 -17.37 -1.07 16.18
C ARG A 318 -15.89 -1.46 16.15
N ASP A 319 -15.45 -2.32 17.04
CA ASP A 319 -14.06 -2.81 17.15
C ASP A 319 -13.66 -3.83 16.06
N GLN A 320 -14.62 -4.32 15.27
CA GLN A 320 -14.41 -5.27 14.18
C GLN A 320 -14.79 -4.70 12.80
N MET A 321 -15.10 -3.42 12.73
CA MET A 321 -15.38 -2.78 11.46
C MET A 321 -14.15 -2.86 10.55
N PRO A 322 -14.31 -3.23 9.26
CA PRO A 322 -13.18 -3.38 8.33
C PRO A 322 -12.58 -2.05 7.84
N ALA A 323 -13.20 -0.91 8.15
CA ALA A 323 -12.63 0.40 7.87
C ALA A 323 -11.45 0.69 8.81
N ALA A 324 -10.48 1.49 8.36
CA ALA A 324 -9.42 1.99 9.20
C ALA A 324 -9.99 2.82 10.37
N LEU A 325 -9.39 2.68 11.55
CA LEU A 325 -9.88 3.37 12.75
C LEU A 325 -9.94 4.89 12.55
N GLU A 326 -8.91 5.45 11.92
CA GLU A 326 -8.83 6.89 11.60
C GLU A 326 -10.02 7.35 10.74
N GLU A 327 -10.42 6.56 9.74
CA GLU A 327 -11.56 6.88 8.89
C GLU A 327 -12.91 6.83 9.64
N ILE A 328 -13.02 5.92 10.62
CA ILE A 328 -14.20 5.81 11.48
C ILE A 328 -14.26 7.05 12.39
N GLU A 329 -13.14 7.39 13.04
CA GLU A 329 -13.04 8.54 13.94
C GLU A 329 -13.32 9.86 13.20
N GLU A 330 -12.74 10.05 12.02
CA GLU A 330 -12.99 11.23 11.18
C GLU A 330 -14.46 11.33 10.73
N ALA A 331 -15.10 10.20 10.41
CA ALA A 331 -16.51 10.19 10.04
C ALA A 331 -17.41 10.58 11.23
N GLU A 332 -17.11 10.07 12.44
CA GLU A 332 -17.82 10.44 13.68
C GLU A 332 -17.61 11.93 14.01
N GLU A 333 -16.37 12.46 13.87
CA GLU A 333 -16.09 13.89 14.04
C GLU A 333 -16.90 14.77 13.07
N GLU A 334 -17.09 14.32 11.83
CA GLU A 334 -17.86 15.01 10.80
C GLU A 334 -19.39 14.85 10.99
N GLY A 335 -19.84 14.25 12.11
CA GLY A 335 -21.25 14.17 12.51
C GLY A 335 -22.02 12.99 11.93
N ILE A 336 -21.35 11.98 11.40
CA ILE A 336 -21.98 10.75 10.94
C ILE A 336 -22.33 9.87 12.13
N THR A 337 -23.60 9.48 12.24
CA THR A 337 -24.07 8.60 13.31
C THR A 337 -23.82 7.13 12.94
N MET A 338 -22.97 6.44 13.72
CA MET A 338 -22.66 5.04 13.51
C MET A 338 -23.67 4.12 14.20
N HIS A 339 -24.12 3.10 13.49
CA HIS A 339 -24.99 2.01 13.99
C HIS A 339 -24.32 0.65 13.77
N PRO A 340 -23.27 0.32 14.53
CA PRO A 340 -22.58 -0.96 14.40
C PRO A 340 -23.43 -2.12 14.98
N GLY A 341 -23.18 -3.34 14.47
CA GLY A 341 -23.90 -4.53 14.93
C GLY A 341 -25.35 -4.61 14.48
N LEU A 342 -25.72 -3.90 13.42
CA LEU A 342 -27.05 -3.93 12.81
C LEU A 342 -26.98 -4.45 11.37
N GLY A 343 -27.82 -5.44 11.06
CA GLY A 343 -28.00 -5.96 9.71
C GLY A 343 -29.29 -5.45 9.06
N PRO A 344 -29.26 -5.07 7.78
CA PRO A 344 -30.43 -4.65 7.05
C PRO A 344 -31.38 -5.84 6.81
N LYS A 345 -32.64 -5.72 7.18
CA LYS A 345 -33.68 -6.73 6.97
C LYS A 345 -34.55 -6.45 5.76
N ARG A 346 -35.02 -5.23 5.63
CA ARG A 346 -35.80 -4.75 4.49
C ARG A 346 -35.76 -3.21 4.41
N ILE A 347 -35.96 -2.68 3.23
CA ILE A 347 -36.19 -1.27 3.00
C ILE A 347 -37.69 -1.02 2.97
N VAL A 348 -38.15 -0.09 3.81
CA VAL A 348 -39.58 0.26 3.92
C VAL A 348 -39.87 1.40 2.95
N GLY A 349 -40.89 1.18 2.10
CA GLY A 349 -41.33 2.16 1.12
C GLY A 349 -42.74 2.67 1.37
N LYS A 350 -43.00 3.90 0.93
CA LYS A 350 -44.34 4.48 0.82
C LYS A 350 -44.43 5.21 -0.53
N ASP A 351 -45.49 4.93 -1.28
CA ASP A 351 -45.72 5.51 -2.62
C ASP A 351 -44.54 5.33 -3.58
N GLY A 352 -43.86 4.16 -3.51
CA GLY A 352 -42.69 3.82 -4.34
C GLY A 352 -41.36 4.43 -3.88
N LYS A 353 -41.33 5.23 -2.79
CA LYS A 353 -40.13 5.89 -2.26
C LYS A 353 -39.70 5.31 -0.92
N VAL A 354 -38.40 5.37 -0.64
CA VAL A 354 -37.82 5.00 0.65
C VAL A 354 -38.34 5.91 1.77
N VAL A 355 -38.72 5.30 2.91
CA VAL A 355 -39.10 6.04 4.13
C VAL A 355 -38.37 5.55 5.38
N ALA A 356 -37.87 4.31 5.41
CA ALA A 356 -37.07 3.80 6.53
C ALA A 356 -36.28 2.53 6.12
N LEU A 357 -35.25 2.21 6.90
CA LEU A 357 -34.56 0.93 6.90
C LEU A 357 -34.97 0.14 8.15
N GLU A 358 -35.54 -1.07 7.99
CA GLU A 358 -35.73 -2.02 9.07
C GLU A 358 -34.47 -2.86 9.24
N THR A 359 -33.94 -2.92 10.46
CA THR A 359 -32.71 -3.60 10.83
C THR A 359 -32.96 -4.68 11.88
N LEU A 360 -32.01 -5.61 12.00
CA LEU A 360 -31.92 -6.62 13.06
C LEU A 360 -30.56 -6.53 13.74
N LYS A 361 -30.50 -6.84 15.05
CA LYS A 361 -29.21 -6.94 15.74
C LYS A 361 -28.43 -8.14 15.23
N THR A 362 -27.16 -7.92 14.87
CA THR A 362 -26.25 -8.96 14.42
C THR A 362 -25.79 -9.82 15.58
N LYS A 363 -25.86 -11.13 15.41
CA LYS A 363 -25.39 -12.13 16.38
C LYS A 363 -23.91 -12.50 16.11
N TRP A 364 -23.58 -12.71 14.86
CA TRP A 364 -22.21 -12.88 14.32
C TRP A 364 -22.22 -12.58 12.83
N VAL A 365 -21.05 -12.19 12.31
CA VAL A 365 -20.84 -11.88 10.88
C VAL A 365 -20.21 -13.08 10.16
N PHE A 366 -19.29 -13.77 10.83
CA PHE A 366 -18.57 -14.93 10.29
C PHE A 366 -18.91 -16.19 11.08
N ASP A 367 -19.06 -17.31 10.39
CA ASP A 367 -19.27 -18.62 11.02
C ASP A 367 -17.99 -19.17 11.68
N GLN A 368 -18.09 -20.33 12.32
CA GLN A 368 -16.98 -21.00 12.99
C GLN A 368 -15.80 -21.33 12.05
N ASN A 369 -16.05 -21.39 10.74
CA ASN A 369 -15.06 -21.63 9.69
C ASN A 369 -14.51 -20.30 9.09
N LYS A 370 -14.78 -19.16 9.72
CA LYS A 370 -14.42 -17.81 9.24
C LYS A 370 -15.03 -17.47 7.87
N ARG A 371 -16.14 -18.07 7.49
CA ARG A 371 -16.87 -17.75 6.27
C ARG A 371 -17.91 -16.69 6.58
N PHE A 372 -18.08 -15.72 5.70
CA PHE A 372 -19.12 -14.70 5.80
C PHE A 372 -20.50 -15.38 5.76
N ASN A 373 -21.16 -15.39 6.90
CA ASN A 373 -22.46 -16.01 7.10
C ASN A 373 -23.18 -15.31 8.28
N PRO A 374 -23.65 -14.06 8.08
CA PRO A 374 -24.23 -13.27 9.15
C PRO A 374 -25.52 -13.90 9.69
N ALA A 375 -25.66 -13.88 11.01
CA ALA A 375 -26.88 -14.29 11.71
C ALA A 375 -27.38 -13.18 12.62
N PHE A 376 -28.68 -13.18 12.87
CA PHE A 376 -29.39 -12.11 13.56
C PHE A 376 -30.20 -12.62 14.76
N PHE A 377 -30.43 -11.74 15.71
CA PHE A 377 -31.36 -12.04 16.82
C PHE A 377 -32.79 -11.83 16.36
N GLU A 378 -33.62 -12.86 16.48
CA GLU A 378 -35.04 -12.78 16.21
C GLU A 378 -35.74 -11.84 17.23
N GLY A 379 -36.71 -11.06 16.75
CA GLY A 379 -37.47 -10.12 17.60
C GLY A 379 -36.66 -8.87 17.98
N SER A 380 -35.52 -8.60 17.32
CA SER A 380 -34.71 -7.42 17.56
C SER A 380 -34.89 -6.32 16.51
N GLU A 381 -35.99 -6.37 15.78
CA GLU A 381 -36.32 -5.41 14.74
C GLU A 381 -36.32 -3.99 15.26
N SER A 382 -35.69 -3.09 14.52
CA SER A 382 -35.75 -1.65 14.73
C SER A 382 -35.81 -0.94 13.38
N GLN A 383 -36.35 0.27 13.36
CA GLN A 383 -36.44 1.08 12.14
C GLN A 383 -35.68 2.38 12.31
N ILE A 384 -34.95 2.75 11.28
CA ILE A 384 -34.26 4.05 11.15
C ILE A 384 -34.93 4.78 9.99
N GLU A 385 -35.49 5.95 10.24
CA GLU A 385 -36.14 6.78 9.22
C GLU A 385 -35.09 7.32 8.24
N CYS A 386 -35.40 7.26 6.96
CA CYS A 386 -34.57 7.83 5.90
C CYS A 386 -35.39 8.10 4.65
N ASP A 387 -34.85 8.92 3.78
CA ASP A 387 -35.39 9.19 2.43
C ASP A 387 -34.39 8.75 1.33
N THR A 388 -33.20 8.37 1.71
CA THR A 388 -32.15 7.86 0.82
C THR A 388 -31.38 6.74 1.47
N ILE A 389 -31.10 5.68 0.71
CA ILE A 389 -30.21 4.57 1.12
C ILE A 389 -29.10 4.41 0.08
N ILE A 390 -27.84 4.36 0.55
CA ILE A 390 -26.67 4.11 -0.32
C ILE A 390 -25.97 2.82 0.12
N MET A 391 -25.96 1.82 -0.76
CA MET A 391 -25.38 0.50 -0.48
C MET A 391 -23.88 0.48 -0.81
N ALA A 392 -23.02 0.33 0.20
CA ALA A 392 -21.56 0.26 0.12
C ALA A 392 -21.01 -1.07 0.66
N ILE A 393 -21.59 -2.18 0.23
CA ILE A 393 -21.37 -3.55 0.73
C ILE A 393 -20.32 -4.35 -0.06
N GLY A 394 -19.42 -3.68 -0.73
CA GLY A 394 -18.33 -4.26 -1.49
C GLY A 394 -18.50 -4.16 -2.99
N GLN A 395 -17.49 -4.64 -3.70
CA GLN A 395 -17.31 -4.48 -5.14
C GLN A 395 -17.05 -5.82 -5.81
N ALA A 396 -17.29 -5.87 -7.12
CA ALA A 396 -16.98 -7.01 -7.98
C ALA A 396 -16.43 -6.53 -9.34
N PRO A 397 -15.57 -7.30 -9.99
CA PRO A 397 -15.13 -6.98 -11.35
C PRO A 397 -16.27 -7.21 -12.36
N ARG A 398 -16.17 -6.51 -13.48
CA ARG A 398 -17.00 -6.76 -14.66
C ARG A 398 -16.13 -7.42 -15.72
N LEU A 399 -16.35 -8.71 -15.97
CA LEU A 399 -15.52 -9.57 -16.83
C LEU A 399 -16.28 -10.14 -18.03
N ASP A 400 -17.46 -9.62 -18.31
CA ASP A 400 -18.33 -10.00 -19.43
C ASP A 400 -17.74 -9.72 -20.82
N PHE A 401 -16.63 -8.98 -20.88
CA PHE A 401 -15.85 -8.75 -22.10
C PHE A 401 -14.92 -9.93 -22.46
N LEU A 402 -14.66 -10.84 -21.52
CA LEU A 402 -13.86 -12.04 -21.78
C LEU A 402 -14.72 -13.09 -22.49
N THR A 403 -14.20 -13.60 -23.58
CA THR A 403 -14.84 -14.64 -24.37
C THR A 403 -14.12 -15.99 -24.19
N PRO A 404 -14.77 -17.12 -24.47
CA PRO A 404 -14.11 -18.43 -24.46
C PRO A 404 -12.88 -18.52 -25.39
N GLU A 405 -12.85 -17.70 -26.45
CA GLU A 405 -11.75 -17.65 -27.43
C GLU A 405 -10.48 -17.03 -26.81
N ASP A 406 -10.62 -16.20 -25.78
CA ASP A 406 -9.49 -15.58 -25.05
C ASP A 406 -8.72 -16.62 -24.22
N GLY A 407 -9.33 -17.77 -23.88
CA GLY A 407 -8.72 -18.88 -23.14
C GLY A 407 -8.41 -18.52 -21.67
N VAL A 408 -9.02 -17.46 -21.13
CA VAL A 408 -8.83 -16.99 -19.75
C VAL A 408 -9.83 -17.68 -18.83
N GLU A 409 -9.34 -18.46 -17.88
CA GLU A 409 -10.18 -19.14 -16.90
C GLU A 409 -10.54 -18.23 -15.72
N LEU A 410 -11.75 -18.42 -15.19
CA LEU A 410 -12.21 -17.76 -13.98
C LEU A 410 -12.20 -18.74 -12.80
N SER A 411 -11.86 -18.24 -11.63
CA SER A 411 -11.99 -18.98 -10.37
C SER A 411 -13.46 -19.19 -9.99
N PRO A 412 -13.77 -20.09 -9.05
CA PRO A 412 -15.15 -20.28 -8.55
C PRO A 412 -15.78 -19.02 -7.95
N ARG A 413 -14.99 -18.00 -7.64
CA ARG A 413 -15.45 -16.69 -7.16
C ARG A 413 -15.76 -15.69 -8.27
N GLY A 414 -15.63 -16.09 -9.55
CA GLY A 414 -15.81 -15.20 -10.69
C GLY A 414 -14.67 -14.19 -10.90
N LEU A 415 -13.47 -14.47 -10.39
CA LEU A 415 -12.26 -13.68 -10.55
C LEU A 415 -11.33 -14.36 -11.56
N ILE A 416 -10.47 -13.62 -12.24
CA ILE A 416 -9.50 -14.18 -13.20
C ILE A 416 -8.51 -15.08 -12.45
N ALA A 417 -8.32 -16.32 -12.94
CA ALA A 417 -7.34 -17.25 -12.41
C ALA A 417 -5.95 -16.95 -12.99
N VAL A 418 -4.93 -16.85 -12.12
CA VAL A 418 -3.54 -16.57 -12.52
C VAL A 418 -2.55 -17.44 -11.76
N ASN A 419 -1.36 -17.60 -12.30
CA ASN A 419 -0.20 -18.04 -11.54
C ASN A 419 0.19 -16.91 -10.56
N PRO A 420 0.25 -17.15 -9.25
CA PRO A 420 0.47 -16.08 -8.25
C PRO A 420 1.88 -15.45 -8.30
N GLN A 421 2.87 -16.15 -8.86
CA GLN A 421 4.25 -15.62 -8.99
C GLN A 421 4.39 -14.72 -10.21
N THR A 422 3.87 -15.14 -11.37
CA THR A 422 4.06 -14.42 -12.64
C THR A 422 2.87 -13.56 -13.05
N LEU A 423 1.71 -13.74 -12.42
CA LEU A 423 0.42 -13.15 -12.78
C LEU A 423 -0.07 -13.51 -14.20
N MET A 424 0.53 -14.51 -14.86
CA MET A 424 0.07 -15.03 -16.12
C MET A 424 -1.21 -15.86 -15.92
N THR A 425 -2.20 -15.67 -16.79
CA THR A 425 -3.46 -16.44 -16.80
C THR A 425 -3.25 -17.84 -17.38
N SER A 426 -4.33 -18.62 -17.52
CA SER A 426 -4.33 -19.87 -18.27
C SER A 426 -3.96 -19.70 -19.75
N ALA A 427 -4.16 -18.51 -20.31
CA ALA A 427 -3.81 -18.17 -21.69
C ALA A 427 -2.40 -17.56 -21.77
N ALA A 428 -1.49 -18.20 -22.50
CA ALA A 428 -0.12 -17.74 -22.66
C ALA A 428 -0.04 -16.31 -23.24
N GLY A 429 0.77 -15.43 -22.61
CA GLY A 429 0.92 -14.03 -22.99
C GLY A 429 -0.21 -13.12 -22.54
N ILE A 430 -1.19 -13.63 -21.80
CA ILE A 430 -2.21 -12.82 -21.11
C ILE A 430 -1.95 -12.87 -19.61
N PHE A 431 -1.86 -11.71 -19.01
CA PHE A 431 -1.61 -11.49 -17.59
C PHE A 431 -2.80 -10.77 -16.95
N ALA A 432 -2.97 -10.90 -15.64
CA ALA A 432 -3.98 -10.13 -14.93
C ALA A 432 -3.52 -9.80 -13.51
N GLY A 433 -3.98 -8.65 -12.96
CA GLY A 433 -3.61 -8.23 -11.61
C GLY A 433 -4.63 -7.29 -10.97
N GLY A 434 -4.50 -7.11 -9.66
CA GLY A 434 -5.39 -6.27 -8.85
C GLY A 434 -6.73 -6.92 -8.54
N ASP A 435 -7.76 -6.08 -8.35
CA ASP A 435 -9.05 -6.51 -7.82
C ASP A 435 -9.81 -7.48 -8.73
N CYS A 436 -9.54 -7.49 -10.02
CA CYS A 436 -10.13 -8.48 -10.94
C CYS A 436 -9.59 -9.91 -10.77
N VAL A 437 -8.47 -10.05 -10.03
CA VAL A 437 -7.81 -11.34 -9.71
C VAL A 437 -8.00 -11.71 -8.24
N PHE A 438 -7.77 -10.78 -7.34
CA PHE A 438 -7.71 -11.08 -5.90
C PHE A 438 -8.93 -10.55 -5.11
N GLY A 439 -9.83 -9.82 -5.76
CA GLY A 439 -10.87 -9.04 -5.11
C GLY A 439 -10.36 -7.71 -4.57
N PRO A 440 -11.23 -6.83 -4.04
CA PRO A 440 -10.85 -5.52 -3.51
C PRO A 440 -9.80 -5.62 -2.41
N ARG A 441 -8.67 -4.92 -2.60
CA ARG A 441 -7.54 -4.86 -1.67
C ARG A 441 -6.99 -3.42 -1.55
N LEU A 442 -5.86 -3.26 -0.86
CA LEU A 442 -5.20 -1.98 -0.68
C LEU A 442 -4.59 -1.46 -2.00
N ILE A 443 -4.51 -0.14 -2.15
CA ILE A 443 -3.87 0.51 -3.31
C ILE A 443 -2.43 0.00 -3.48
N ILE A 444 -1.70 -0.12 -2.37
CA ILE A 444 -0.30 -0.55 -2.40
C ILE A 444 -0.14 -2.02 -2.85
N ASP A 445 -1.13 -2.89 -2.60
CA ASP A 445 -1.16 -4.25 -3.15
C ASP A 445 -1.27 -4.21 -4.67
N SER A 446 -2.09 -3.30 -5.20
CA SER A 446 -2.24 -3.10 -6.64
C SER A 446 -0.94 -2.59 -7.28
N VAL A 447 -0.19 -1.71 -6.59
CA VAL A 447 1.16 -1.31 -7.03
C VAL A 447 2.09 -2.53 -7.10
N GLY A 448 2.10 -3.35 -6.04
CA GLY A 448 2.89 -4.58 -6.00
C GLY A 448 2.49 -5.59 -7.09
N ASP A 449 1.20 -5.71 -7.40
CA ASP A 449 0.72 -6.54 -8.51
C ASP A 449 1.20 -6.02 -9.87
N GLY A 450 1.18 -4.70 -10.09
CA GLY A 450 1.72 -4.07 -11.30
C GLY A 450 3.20 -4.39 -11.51
N LYS A 451 3.98 -4.30 -10.43
CA LYS A 451 5.41 -4.66 -10.44
C LYS A 451 5.64 -6.14 -10.74
N ARG A 452 4.87 -7.05 -10.13
CA ARG A 452 4.96 -8.49 -10.42
C ARG A 452 4.55 -8.81 -11.85
N ALA A 453 3.51 -8.14 -12.35
CA ALA A 453 3.06 -8.32 -13.73
C ALA A 453 4.13 -7.88 -14.73
N SER A 454 4.83 -6.76 -14.50
CA SER A 454 5.91 -6.30 -15.37
C SER A 454 7.06 -7.31 -15.44
N VAL A 455 7.47 -7.86 -14.30
CA VAL A 455 8.47 -8.93 -14.22
C VAL A 455 8.01 -10.19 -14.95
N GLY A 456 6.77 -10.64 -14.71
CA GLY A 456 6.20 -11.83 -15.38
C GLY A 456 6.09 -11.66 -16.90
N ILE A 457 5.76 -10.46 -17.38
CA ILE A 457 5.73 -10.12 -18.80
C ILE A 457 7.14 -10.15 -19.40
N ASP A 458 8.12 -9.55 -18.72
CA ASP A 458 9.51 -9.56 -19.16
C ASP A 458 10.07 -10.98 -19.25
N GLU A 459 9.85 -11.82 -18.23
CA GLU A 459 10.23 -13.24 -18.24
C GLU A 459 9.61 -14.00 -19.42
N TYR A 460 8.34 -13.72 -19.70
CA TYR A 460 7.62 -14.36 -20.80
C TYR A 460 8.17 -13.95 -22.17
N LEU A 461 8.34 -12.65 -22.42
CA LEU A 461 8.73 -12.11 -23.72
C LEU A 461 10.22 -12.33 -24.01
N ARG A 462 11.10 -12.09 -23.06
CA ARG A 462 12.56 -12.23 -23.22
C ARG A 462 13.07 -13.61 -22.90
N LYS A 463 12.21 -14.53 -22.42
CA LYS A 463 12.59 -15.90 -22.01
C LYS A 463 13.71 -15.90 -20.96
N CYS A 464 13.73 -14.89 -20.10
CA CYS A 464 14.67 -14.74 -18.99
C CYS A 464 14.05 -15.17 -17.66
N LYS A 465 14.86 -15.11 -16.60
CA LYS A 465 14.42 -15.23 -15.22
C LYS A 465 14.94 -14.04 -14.42
N HIS A 466 14.09 -13.48 -13.58
CA HIS A 466 14.50 -12.52 -12.58
C HIS A 466 14.86 -13.27 -11.30
N PRO A 467 16.14 -13.27 -10.88
CA PRO A 467 16.54 -13.86 -9.62
C PRO A 467 15.91 -13.12 -8.42
N GLU A 468 15.94 -13.76 -7.27
CA GLU A 468 15.59 -13.09 -6.02
C GLU A 468 16.44 -11.81 -5.83
N PRO A 469 15.84 -10.73 -5.26
CA PRO A 469 16.58 -9.52 -4.99
C PRO A 469 17.83 -9.79 -4.15
N ILE A 470 18.92 -9.10 -4.46
CA ILE A 470 20.17 -9.20 -3.73
C ILE A 470 20.10 -8.28 -2.50
N ILE A 471 20.56 -8.79 -1.37
CA ILE A 471 20.76 -7.98 -0.17
C ILE A 471 22.11 -7.28 -0.30
N GLU A 472 22.08 -5.97 -0.54
CA GLU A 472 23.26 -5.13 -0.50
C GLU A 472 23.51 -4.65 0.92
N VAL A 473 24.74 -4.79 1.38
CA VAL A 473 25.17 -4.38 2.72
C VAL A 473 26.17 -3.23 2.60
N GLU A 474 25.94 -2.15 3.32
CA GLU A 474 26.81 -0.98 3.36
C GLU A 474 27.18 -0.64 4.79
N VAL A 475 28.48 -0.57 5.10
CA VAL A 475 28.98 -0.16 6.41
C VAL A 475 28.77 1.33 6.61
N LEU A 476 28.04 1.69 7.66
CA LEU A 476 27.80 3.07 8.04
C LEU A 476 28.96 3.62 8.88
N LYS A 477 29.65 4.63 8.37
CA LYS A 477 30.77 5.30 9.07
C LYS A 477 30.34 5.99 10.36
N ARG A 478 29.09 6.44 10.44
CA ARG A 478 28.49 7.07 11.61
C ARG A 478 27.02 6.66 11.69
N HIS A 479 26.65 6.13 12.81
CA HIS A 479 25.26 5.90 13.15
C HIS A 479 25.08 6.20 14.64
N SER A 480 24.13 7.05 14.97
CA SER A 480 23.73 7.31 16.35
C SER A 480 22.21 7.50 16.39
N MET A 481 21.61 6.98 17.42
CA MET A 481 20.22 7.22 17.75
C MET A 481 20.15 8.25 18.89
N PRO A 482 19.18 9.19 18.90
CA PRO A 482 18.99 10.09 20.03
C PRO A 482 18.87 9.28 21.33
N LEU A 483 19.56 9.68 22.39
CA LEU A 483 19.51 8.98 23.69
C LEU A 483 18.13 9.09 24.35
N ASP A 484 17.40 10.13 24.02
CA ASP A 484 16.04 10.46 24.47
C ASP A 484 14.93 9.96 23.50
N TYR A 485 15.23 8.99 22.65
CA TYR A 485 14.29 8.50 21.62
C TYR A 485 12.93 8.04 22.21
N LEU A 486 12.90 7.64 23.48
CA LEU A 486 11.67 7.27 24.20
C LEU A 486 10.82 8.47 24.60
N ASP A 487 11.45 9.64 24.78
CA ASP A 487 10.80 10.85 25.27
C ASP A 487 10.27 11.75 24.13
N ILE A 488 10.48 11.34 22.87
CA ILE A 488 9.97 12.06 21.71
C ILE A 488 8.53 11.64 21.44
N ASP A 489 7.59 12.57 21.69
CA ASP A 489 6.17 12.34 21.43
C ASP A 489 5.85 12.20 19.95
N ARG A 490 4.85 11.34 19.64
CA ARG A 490 4.32 11.25 18.29
C ARG A 490 3.72 12.58 17.85
N GLN A 491 4.13 13.04 16.68
CA GLN A 491 3.55 14.23 16.08
C GLN A 491 2.18 13.90 15.49
N PRO A 492 1.09 14.58 15.90
CA PRO A 492 -0.20 14.39 15.28
C PRO A 492 -0.13 14.87 13.82
N VAL A 493 -0.76 14.13 12.91
CA VAL A 493 -0.86 14.58 11.52
C VAL A 493 -1.81 15.79 11.48
N PRO A 494 -1.38 16.95 10.95
CA PRO A 494 -2.22 18.14 10.92
C PRO A 494 -3.46 17.95 10.05
N MET A 495 -4.61 18.35 10.59
CA MET A 495 -5.91 18.25 9.93
C MET A 495 -6.57 19.63 9.89
N LEU A 496 -7.40 19.89 8.88
CA LEU A 496 -8.24 21.08 8.88
C LEU A 496 -9.24 21.04 10.04
N PRO A 497 -9.49 22.18 10.71
CA PRO A 497 -10.59 22.30 11.65
C PRO A 497 -11.93 21.92 11.01
N LEU A 498 -12.86 21.38 11.78
CA LEU A 498 -14.15 20.86 11.29
C LEU A 498 -14.93 21.90 10.46
N GLU A 499 -14.89 23.17 10.87
CA GLU A 499 -15.58 24.26 10.21
C GLU A 499 -15.06 24.53 8.78
N ARG A 500 -13.86 24.04 8.48
CA ARG A 500 -13.19 24.19 7.19
C ARG A 500 -13.21 22.93 6.33
N ARG A 501 -13.70 21.81 6.85
CA ARG A 501 -13.84 20.54 6.13
C ARG A 501 -15.08 20.56 5.25
N THR A 502 -15.11 21.40 4.24
CA THR A 502 -16.27 21.59 3.35
C THR A 502 -15.95 21.28 1.90
N GLY A 503 -16.94 20.79 1.15
CA GLY A 503 -16.81 20.51 -0.28
C GLY A 503 -15.68 19.53 -0.59
N VAL A 504 -14.80 19.92 -1.49
CA VAL A 504 -13.64 19.13 -1.96
C VAL A 504 -12.32 19.52 -1.29
N THR A 505 -12.35 20.40 -0.29
CA THR A 505 -11.14 20.84 0.41
C THR A 505 -10.45 19.66 1.07
N GLU A 506 -9.16 19.48 0.78
CA GLU A 506 -8.34 18.41 1.37
C GLU A 506 -8.32 18.54 2.89
N VAL A 507 -8.68 17.48 3.60
CA VAL A 507 -8.87 17.49 5.05
C VAL A 507 -7.56 17.39 5.80
N GLU A 508 -6.70 16.45 5.41
CA GLU A 508 -5.35 16.32 5.96
C GLU A 508 -4.43 17.38 5.36
N VAL A 509 -3.67 18.10 6.19
CA VAL A 509 -2.81 19.20 5.72
C VAL A 509 -1.36 18.75 5.49
N GLY A 510 -0.93 17.70 6.19
CA GLY A 510 0.45 17.22 6.15
C GLY A 510 1.38 17.97 7.12
N TYR A 511 2.57 17.42 7.33
CA TYR A 511 3.59 17.97 8.23
C TYR A 511 4.33 19.17 7.64
N ASP A 512 4.73 20.10 8.50
CA ASP A 512 5.83 21.01 8.20
C ASP A 512 7.21 20.30 8.38
N ALA A 513 8.30 20.99 8.01
CA ALA A 513 9.65 20.41 8.09
C ALA A 513 10.08 20.08 9.54
N ARG A 514 9.65 20.89 10.52
CA ARG A 514 9.99 20.68 11.93
C ARG A 514 9.23 19.48 12.52
N GLU A 515 7.94 19.40 12.24
CA GLU A 515 7.09 18.29 12.64
C GLU A 515 7.57 16.97 12.00
N ALA A 516 7.91 17.01 10.71
CA ALA A 516 8.43 15.84 9.99
C ALA A 516 9.76 15.35 10.57
N ILE A 517 10.69 16.23 10.90
CA ILE A 517 11.96 15.86 11.56
C ILE A 517 11.68 15.26 12.94
N ALA A 518 10.83 15.89 13.75
CA ALA A 518 10.51 15.41 15.10
C ALA A 518 9.87 14.01 15.05
N GLU A 519 8.89 13.79 14.15
CA GLU A 519 8.29 12.47 13.97
C GLU A 519 9.30 11.42 13.46
N ALA A 520 10.17 11.82 12.54
CA ALA A 520 11.18 10.93 11.96
C ALA A 520 12.26 10.52 12.99
N GLN A 521 12.60 11.37 13.95
CA GLN A 521 13.57 11.10 15.03
C GLN A 521 13.10 10.00 16.00
N ARG A 522 11.81 9.65 16.00
CA ARG A 522 11.27 8.53 16.76
C ARG A 522 11.62 7.15 16.16
N CYS A 523 12.13 7.12 14.93
CA CYS A 523 12.40 5.87 14.21
C CYS A 523 13.48 5.02 14.91
N LEU A 524 13.22 3.72 15.07
CA LEU A 524 14.17 2.76 15.64
C LEU A 524 15.25 2.31 14.66
N HIS A 525 15.33 2.89 13.48
CA HIS A 525 16.32 2.61 12.43
C HIS A 525 16.47 1.11 12.11
N CYS A 526 15.38 0.36 12.03
CA CYS A 526 15.42 -1.10 11.78
C CYS A 526 16.13 -1.49 10.47
N TRP A 527 16.29 -0.56 9.53
CA TRP A 527 17.04 -0.72 8.27
C TRP A 527 18.58 -0.77 8.47
N VAL A 528 19.03 -0.49 9.69
CA VAL A 528 20.43 -0.63 10.11
C VAL A 528 20.54 -1.81 11.07
N ASN A 529 21.61 -2.55 11.00
CA ASN A 529 21.90 -3.60 11.96
C ASN A 529 23.30 -3.48 12.54
N THR A 530 23.51 -4.11 13.67
CA THR A 530 24.81 -4.25 14.32
C THR A 530 25.39 -5.60 13.94
N ILE A 531 26.51 -5.62 13.26
CA ILE A 531 27.20 -6.82 12.82
C ILE A 531 28.52 -6.97 13.57
N PHE A 532 28.88 -8.21 13.85
CA PHE A 532 30.18 -8.57 14.39
C PHE A 532 31.04 -9.01 13.20
N GLU A 533 32.03 -8.19 12.84
CA GLU A 533 32.96 -8.52 11.78
C GLU A 533 33.84 -9.71 12.14
N GLY A 534 34.06 -10.55 11.16
CA GLY A 534 35.04 -11.62 11.16
C GLY A 534 35.09 -12.22 9.76
N THR A 535 36.25 -12.29 9.16
CA THR A 535 36.44 -13.05 7.92
C THR A 535 36.91 -14.46 8.23
N PRO A 536 36.71 -15.43 7.32
CA PRO A 536 37.26 -16.78 7.47
C PRO A 536 38.78 -16.77 7.63
N GLU A 537 39.45 -15.79 7.04
CA GLU A 537 40.92 -15.68 7.01
C GLU A 537 41.46 -14.99 8.27
N ASP A 538 40.74 -13.99 8.80
CA ASP A 538 41.19 -13.15 9.92
C ASP A 538 40.56 -13.57 11.27
N GLY A 539 39.52 -14.40 11.25
CA GLY A 539 38.71 -14.74 12.43
C GLY A 539 37.99 -13.54 13.03
N SER A 540 37.36 -13.73 14.18
CA SER A 540 36.73 -12.64 14.91
C SER A 540 37.78 -11.86 15.72
N MET A 541 37.88 -10.56 15.51
CA MET A 541 38.70 -9.67 16.34
C MET A 541 38.13 -9.44 17.74
N CYS A 542 37.01 -10.07 18.08
CA CYS A 542 36.33 -9.92 19.37
C CYS A 542 37.17 -10.49 20.51
N ILE A 543 37.57 -9.66 21.44
CA ILE A 543 38.33 -10.03 22.65
C ILE A 543 37.44 -10.47 23.82
N LEU A 544 36.14 -10.66 23.61
CA LEU A 544 35.14 -11.09 24.59
C LEU A 544 35.15 -10.26 25.90
N CYS A 545 35.44 -8.94 25.81
CA CYS A 545 35.54 -8.04 26.95
C CYS A 545 34.21 -7.73 27.65
N GLY A 546 33.08 -8.10 27.04
CA GLY A 546 31.74 -7.83 27.59
C GLY A 546 31.25 -6.38 27.52
N GLY A 547 32.09 -5.43 27.05
CA GLY A 547 31.74 -4.02 27.04
C GLY A 547 30.48 -3.66 26.23
N CYS A 548 30.17 -4.42 25.17
CA CYS A 548 28.95 -4.26 24.40
C CYS A 548 27.69 -4.76 25.14
N VAL A 549 27.85 -5.78 26.00
CA VAL A 549 26.77 -6.30 26.87
C VAL A 549 26.41 -5.27 27.92
N ASP A 550 27.44 -4.66 28.56
CA ASP A 550 27.25 -3.70 29.65
C ASP A 550 26.55 -2.42 29.21
N VAL A 551 26.81 -1.93 27.98
CA VAL A 551 26.22 -0.66 27.48
C VAL A 551 24.87 -0.85 26.82
N CYS A 552 24.41 -2.10 26.60
CA CYS A 552 23.17 -2.35 25.89
C CYS A 552 21.95 -2.00 26.78
N PRO A 553 21.15 -0.97 26.45
CA PRO A 553 20.00 -0.57 27.27
C PRO A 553 18.91 -1.65 27.27
N GLU A 554 18.74 -2.36 26.16
CA GLU A 554 17.74 -3.40 26.00
C GLU A 554 18.22 -4.79 26.44
N LYS A 555 19.47 -4.92 26.89
CA LYS A 555 20.08 -6.21 27.30
C LYS A 555 19.89 -7.31 26.25
N CYS A 556 20.01 -6.93 24.98
CA CYS A 556 19.83 -7.83 23.86
C CYS A 556 21.11 -8.59 23.45
N LEU A 557 22.24 -8.31 24.10
CA LEU A 557 23.52 -8.97 23.86
C LEU A 557 23.86 -9.92 25.02
N GLU A 558 24.27 -11.14 24.71
CA GLU A 558 24.63 -12.17 25.69
C GLU A 558 25.88 -12.91 25.20
N LEU A 559 26.86 -13.09 26.11
CA LEU A 559 28.01 -13.95 25.88
C LEU A 559 27.63 -15.38 26.24
N VAL A 560 27.66 -16.27 25.28
CA VAL A 560 27.15 -17.66 25.40
C VAL A 560 28.24 -18.65 25.03
N SER A 561 28.39 -19.73 25.80
CA SER A 561 29.24 -20.85 25.43
C SER A 561 28.71 -21.56 24.18
N LEU A 562 29.62 -21.98 23.29
CA LEU A 562 29.27 -22.59 22.00
C LEU A 562 28.47 -23.89 22.13
N ASP A 563 28.65 -24.65 23.20
CA ASP A 563 27.88 -25.87 23.49
C ASP A 563 26.38 -25.64 23.71
N ARG A 564 25.97 -24.40 23.89
CA ARG A 564 24.57 -23.98 24.04
C ARG A 564 23.92 -23.52 22.74
N ILE A 565 24.64 -23.53 21.62
CA ILE A 565 24.18 -23.04 20.34
C ILE A 565 23.97 -24.21 19.39
N GLU A 566 22.79 -24.29 18.78
CA GLU A 566 22.52 -25.18 17.65
C GLU A 566 22.93 -24.47 16.36
N PHE A 567 23.97 -24.97 15.72
CA PHE A 567 24.45 -24.45 14.45
C PHE A 567 23.98 -25.29 13.26
N GLU A 568 23.78 -24.66 12.13
CA GLU A 568 23.67 -25.38 10.87
C GLU A 568 25.06 -26.01 10.49
N PRO A 569 25.07 -27.12 9.76
CA PRO A 569 26.34 -27.84 9.44
C PRO A 569 27.40 -26.94 8.76
N GLN A 570 26.98 -26.02 7.92
CA GLN A 570 27.90 -25.08 7.26
C GLN A 570 28.54 -24.10 8.24
N THR A 571 27.77 -23.62 9.24
CA THR A 571 28.30 -22.76 10.31
C THR A 571 29.28 -23.50 11.22
N VAL A 572 29.01 -24.77 11.49
CA VAL A 572 29.93 -25.62 12.24
C VAL A 572 31.27 -25.73 11.51
N GLN A 573 31.24 -25.99 10.20
CA GLN A 573 32.47 -26.08 9.41
C GLN A 573 33.23 -24.76 9.41
N HIS A 574 32.56 -23.67 9.23
CA HIS A 574 33.17 -22.34 9.28
C HIS A 574 33.83 -22.01 10.63
N ILE A 575 33.20 -22.39 11.75
CA ILE A 575 33.79 -22.23 13.08
C ILE A 575 35.04 -23.10 13.23
N ARG A 576 35.03 -24.35 12.72
CA ARG A 576 36.17 -25.23 12.72
C ARG A 576 37.34 -24.64 11.92
N ASP A 577 37.07 -24.22 10.69
CA ASP A 577 38.09 -23.63 9.82
C ASP A 577 38.76 -22.40 10.49
N ASN A 578 37.98 -21.56 11.15
CA ASN A 578 38.49 -20.39 11.89
C ASN A 578 39.34 -20.82 13.11
N GLN A 579 38.95 -21.83 13.84
CA GLN A 579 39.70 -22.29 15.01
C GLN A 579 41.02 -22.94 14.60
N GLU A 580 41.05 -23.67 13.50
CA GLU A 580 42.27 -24.22 12.92
C GLU A 580 43.26 -23.11 12.50
N CYS A 581 42.80 -22.02 11.91
CA CYS A 581 43.61 -20.86 11.57
C CYS A 581 44.32 -20.23 12.77
N PHE A 582 43.71 -20.31 13.96
CA PHE A 582 44.30 -19.83 15.21
C PHE A 582 45.10 -20.87 15.98
N GLY A 583 45.38 -22.03 15.37
CA GLY A 583 46.19 -23.10 15.98
C GLY A 583 45.51 -23.80 17.17
N VAL A 584 44.20 -23.80 17.22
CA VAL A 584 43.44 -24.57 18.21
C VAL A 584 43.31 -26.00 17.72
N GLU A 585 44.00 -26.94 18.37
CA GLU A 585 43.84 -28.37 18.09
C GLU A 585 42.47 -28.84 18.60
N PHE A 586 41.70 -29.45 17.70
CA PHE A 586 40.44 -30.09 18.04
C PHE A 586 40.68 -31.49 18.64
N ASP A 587 40.07 -31.78 19.79
CA ASP A 587 39.87 -33.15 20.21
C ASP A 587 38.70 -33.73 19.40
N GLU A 588 39.00 -34.49 18.35
CA GLU A 588 38.03 -35.05 17.41
C GLU A 588 36.92 -35.86 18.11
N VAL A 589 37.24 -36.55 19.20
CA VAL A 589 36.28 -37.40 19.93
C VAL A 589 35.22 -36.57 20.64
N VAL A 590 35.61 -35.44 21.21
CA VAL A 590 34.69 -34.55 21.93
C VAL A 590 33.94 -33.63 20.92
N ALA A 591 34.58 -33.29 19.82
CA ALA A 591 33.97 -32.53 18.75
C ALA A 591 32.84 -33.31 18.05
N ASP A 592 32.94 -34.61 17.88
CA ASP A 592 31.93 -35.47 17.27
C ASP A 592 30.70 -35.69 18.16
N GLU A 593 30.89 -35.76 19.49
CA GLU A 593 29.76 -35.93 20.43
C GLU A 593 28.98 -34.63 20.73
N LEU A 594 29.64 -33.48 20.75
CA LEU A 594 29.06 -32.18 21.13
C LEU A 594 28.94 -31.18 19.98
N GLY A 595 29.48 -31.49 18.83
CA GLY A 595 29.49 -30.62 17.64
C GLY A 595 30.56 -29.52 17.70
N ILE A 596 30.78 -28.85 18.84
CA ILE A 596 31.78 -27.78 19.07
C ILE A 596 32.18 -27.79 20.56
N VAL A 597 33.49 -27.90 20.86
CA VAL A 597 33.97 -28.27 22.19
C VAL A 597 34.33 -27.11 23.09
N ALA A 598 34.89 -26.04 22.57
CA ALA A 598 35.35 -24.91 23.39
C ALA A 598 35.14 -23.58 22.69
N GLY A 599 34.89 -22.55 23.48
CA GLY A 599 34.74 -21.18 23.02
C GLY A 599 33.45 -20.54 23.46
N SER A 600 33.32 -19.26 23.15
CA SER A 600 32.15 -18.45 23.44
C SER A 600 31.79 -17.60 22.22
N ALA A 601 30.50 -17.34 22.04
CA ALA A 601 30.01 -16.47 21.03
C ALA A 601 29.18 -15.34 21.63
N MET A 602 29.23 -14.18 20.99
CA MET A 602 28.34 -13.07 21.30
C MET A 602 27.04 -13.28 20.52
N LEU A 603 25.93 -13.47 21.21
CA LEU A 603 24.61 -13.55 20.63
C LEU A 603 23.87 -12.25 20.78
N LYS A 604 23.08 -11.90 19.77
CA LYS A 604 22.19 -10.74 19.76
C LYS A 604 20.74 -11.18 19.56
N ASP A 605 19.87 -10.73 20.44
CA ASP A 605 18.43 -10.84 20.25
C ASP A 605 17.95 -9.71 19.34
N GLU A 606 17.72 -10.05 18.06
CA GLU A 606 17.29 -9.10 17.04
C GLU A 606 15.93 -8.48 17.34
N THR A 607 15.06 -9.19 18.05
CA THR A 607 13.71 -8.71 18.37
C THR A 607 13.74 -7.58 19.40
N ARG A 608 14.75 -7.56 20.27
CA ARG A 608 14.93 -6.55 21.32
C ARG A 608 15.86 -5.41 20.92
N CYS A 609 16.74 -5.64 19.96
CA CYS A 609 17.73 -4.64 19.55
C CYS A 609 17.07 -3.40 18.93
N ILE A 610 17.33 -2.22 19.51
CA ILE A 610 16.83 -0.91 19.06
C ILE A 610 17.79 -0.20 18.08
N ARG A 611 18.87 -0.84 17.67
CA ARG A 611 19.88 -0.31 16.73
C ARG A 611 20.55 1.00 17.16
N CYS A 612 20.69 1.26 18.44
CA CYS A 612 21.23 2.53 18.97
C CYS A 612 22.74 2.76 18.70
N GLY A 613 23.48 1.73 18.28
CA GLY A 613 24.92 1.81 17.99
C GLY A 613 25.85 1.88 19.21
N LEU A 614 25.35 1.90 20.46
CA LEU A 614 26.18 2.00 21.68
C LEU A 614 27.20 0.87 21.78
N CYS A 615 26.85 -0.34 21.38
CA CYS A 615 27.77 -1.50 21.37
C CYS A 615 28.93 -1.29 20.38
N ALA A 616 28.67 -0.75 19.20
CA ALA A 616 29.70 -0.41 18.21
C ALA A 616 30.65 0.68 18.75
N MET A 617 30.10 1.75 19.31
CA MET A 617 30.90 2.82 19.93
C MET A 617 31.75 2.34 21.12
N ARG A 618 31.26 1.36 21.87
CA ARG A 618 31.94 0.81 23.06
C ARG A 618 32.99 -0.23 22.73
N CYS A 619 32.94 -0.83 21.54
CA CYS A 619 33.87 -1.89 21.16
C CYS A 619 35.31 -1.39 21.06
N PRO A 620 36.24 -1.85 21.91
CA PRO A 620 37.60 -1.29 21.94
C PRO A 620 38.45 -1.73 20.74
N VAL A 621 38.07 -2.79 20.05
CA VAL A 621 38.76 -3.34 18.89
C VAL A 621 38.04 -3.08 17.57
N GLY A 622 36.87 -2.40 17.62
CA GLY A 622 36.14 -2.02 16.40
C GLY A 622 35.50 -3.17 15.63
N THR A 623 35.39 -4.37 16.22
CA THR A 623 34.82 -5.55 15.55
C THR A 623 33.28 -5.49 15.43
N ILE A 624 32.63 -4.50 16.03
CA ILE A 624 31.19 -4.30 15.88
C ILE A 624 30.98 -3.12 14.95
N THR A 625 30.35 -3.37 13.81
CA THR A 625 29.98 -2.34 12.83
C THR A 625 28.49 -2.13 12.79
N MET A 626 28.08 -0.96 12.30
CA MET A 626 26.70 -0.68 11.95
C MET A 626 26.55 -0.75 10.42
N GLU A 627 25.64 -1.57 9.95
CA GLU A 627 25.46 -1.84 8.53
C GLU A 627 24.03 -1.56 8.10
N SER A 628 23.87 -0.95 6.95
CA SER A 628 22.57 -0.79 6.29
C SER A 628 22.34 -1.91 5.30
N TYR A 629 21.08 -2.32 5.18
CA TYR A 629 20.64 -3.38 4.30
C TYR A 629 19.67 -2.81 3.28
N ASN A 630 19.96 -3.02 1.99
CA ASN A 630 19.10 -2.64 0.89
C ASN A 630 18.75 -3.88 0.07
N LEU A 631 17.50 -3.94 -0.41
CA LEU A 631 17.11 -4.90 -1.44
C LEU A 631 17.32 -4.23 -2.80
N ILE A 632 18.21 -4.78 -3.60
CA ILE A 632 18.41 -4.35 -4.97
C ILE A 632 17.93 -5.43 -5.93
N PRO A 633 17.23 -5.07 -7.02
CA PRO A 633 16.85 -6.02 -8.05
C PRO A 633 18.11 -6.68 -8.63
N ALA A 634 18.12 -8.01 -8.68
CA ALA A 634 19.17 -8.73 -9.38
C ALA A 634 18.97 -8.63 -10.90
N GLU A 635 20.05 -8.61 -11.66
CA GLU A 635 19.96 -8.59 -13.12
C GLU A 635 19.32 -9.88 -13.64
N PRO A 636 18.41 -9.80 -14.64
CA PRO A 636 17.80 -10.97 -15.23
C PRO A 636 18.84 -11.92 -15.82
N THR A 637 18.67 -13.22 -15.61
CA THR A 637 19.54 -14.28 -16.12
C THR A 637 18.91 -14.97 -17.33
N GLY A 638 19.72 -15.53 -18.23
CA GLY A 638 19.23 -16.27 -19.40
C GLY A 638 18.72 -15.37 -20.52
N LEU A 639 19.12 -14.10 -20.52
CA LEU A 639 18.74 -13.14 -21.56
C LEU A 639 19.13 -13.66 -22.96
N ILE A 640 18.13 -13.80 -23.84
CA ILE A 640 18.38 -13.93 -25.27
C ILE A 640 18.81 -12.55 -25.77
N SER A 641 19.98 -12.43 -26.41
CA SER A 641 20.44 -11.16 -26.97
C SER A 641 19.39 -10.62 -27.96
N VAL A 642 19.19 -9.29 -27.97
CA VAL A 642 18.22 -8.63 -28.88
C VAL A 642 18.52 -8.97 -30.35
N GLU A 643 19.78 -9.26 -30.68
CA GLU A 643 20.21 -9.71 -32.00
C GLU A 643 19.73 -11.13 -32.36
N ALA A 644 19.49 -11.99 -31.38
CA ALA A 644 18.97 -13.36 -31.58
C ALA A 644 17.43 -13.41 -31.70
N ILE A 645 16.75 -12.30 -31.37
CA ILE A 645 15.30 -12.14 -31.57
C ILE A 645 15.08 -11.61 -32.99
N GLY A 646 15.38 -12.44 -33.99
CA GLY A 646 15.09 -12.11 -35.39
C GLY A 646 13.59 -11.96 -35.65
N PRO A 647 13.16 -11.32 -36.78
CA PRO A 647 11.75 -11.00 -37.07
C PRO A 647 10.87 -12.25 -37.39
N GLY A 648 11.18 -13.41 -36.82
CA GLY A 648 10.63 -14.72 -37.20
C GLY A 648 9.63 -15.35 -36.25
N LEU A 649 9.09 -14.67 -35.23
CA LEU A 649 8.00 -15.22 -34.38
C LEU A 649 6.59 -14.75 -34.78
N GLN A 650 6.41 -14.46 -36.08
CA GLN A 650 5.08 -14.38 -36.67
C GLN A 650 4.68 -15.76 -37.15
N SER A 651 3.65 -16.33 -36.56
CA SER A 651 2.96 -17.59 -36.94
C SER A 651 3.67 -18.93 -36.59
N LYS A 652 3.35 -19.45 -35.42
CA LYS A 652 2.92 -20.84 -35.26
C LYS A 652 1.92 -20.99 -34.14
#